data_7aba21d32bd2bf56dbb12d8f62137030
#
_entry.id   7aba21d32bd2bf56dbb12d8f62137030
#
_cell.length_a   1.000
_cell.length_b   1.000
_cell.length_c   1.000
_cell.angle_alpha   90.00
_cell.angle_beta   90.00
_cell.angle_gamma   90.00
#
_symmetry.space_group_name_H-M   'P 1'
#
loop_
_entity.id
_entity.type
_entity.pdbx_description
1 polymer ?
#
loop_
_entity_poly.entity_id
_entity_poly.type
_entity_poly.pdbx_seq_one_letter_code
_entity_poly.pdbx_strand_id
1 'polypeptide(L)'
;MSAVATCPDLSDGSTVAAPANLFSQNGILEVTLNLQTDVDSAGRQRYCYVTSDGLISPTLRVNPGDTLLIHFYNQLPAGLAPVVPEVMPNMAPMAGASSKGVSAGMQVTLHDSSSSSPCDGGAMSASVSNLHFHGLNVSPVCHSDEVVNTLVQPGQEFDYSVQIPTNEPSGLYWYHPHPHGFSEGQVQGGATGAIIVEGIQQANTSLVGLPEQTLVLRDLLVPLSEQNDTNVPAWDISLDNVPVSFPSYTPAILPVAPGQQQLWRVLNSAADTIFNLQYVVAGTAQQLTVVAIDGVPITSGSIQESSVLLPPGSRAEFVVTTPALGQSAQLMTNYVNTGPDGDYDPTRPIANVVASTSAPILPILQAVSASSPAAIVKAKVRRFSSLPQTTPVAQRNLYFSEQLQDPTDPNSPTTFFITQQGMTPAAYTMGQAPNIIVHSGTVEDWVIQNQAMEDHIFHIHQIHFQVMAVNGVPVDDPAIRDTYDIPYWTGQGAYPSITVRMDFRDPNIVGTFVYHCHILQHEDAGMMGAIEVLPAGAASAITATVSASNITPNANVTLTANVVDAVTGSFTPAGTVQFELNGINVGDPVALVSGHAVLTTPVTGTAGNSNLTAFYQGDSTYAESISSALPITISSFALASSGATAAVGAAALANVTVNVADGYTTVINLACTMPASMVESACFIDPGSMTGTGQAVLRINTTPPHSASIRKMDRPGWLGAGGSISLAGLLLFFFPARKRYRNMLLALLSFSILYFSVGCSGTAATSNPGTPKGSYTVVVTGSSGTGSSQIQTTVNVPITIQ
;
A
#
# COMPACT_ATOMS: atom_id res chain seq x y z
N MET A 1 33.39 -32.48 -29.60
CA MET A 1 33.70 -31.53 -28.49
C MET A 1 32.38 -31.19 -27.89
N SER A 2 32.19 -31.52 -26.62
CA SER A 2 31.01 -31.04 -25.88
C SER A 2 31.11 -29.51 -25.90
N ALA A 3 30.04 -28.80 -26.31
CA ALA A 3 29.97 -27.37 -26.20
C ALA A 3 30.23 -27.03 -24.72
N VAL A 4 31.16 -26.14 -24.43
CA VAL A 4 31.36 -25.62 -23.08
C VAL A 4 30.07 -24.86 -22.75
N ALA A 5 29.38 -25.22 -21.67
CA ALA A 5 28.17 -24.51 -21.24
C ALA A 5 28.51 -23.02 -21.13
N THR A 6 27.66 -22.17 -21.69
CA THR A 6 27.91 -20.73 -21.73
C THR A 6 27.59 -20.10 -20.37
N CYS A 7 26.50 -20.50 -19.73
CA CYS A 7 26.12 -20.07 -18.38
C CYS A 7 26.51 -21.13 -17.34
N PRO A 8 26.74 -20.73 -16.06
CA PRO A 8 27.17 -21.67 -15.02
C PRO A 8 26.15 -22.78 -14.78
N ASP A 9 26.66 -24.04 -14.77
CA ASP A 9 25.93 -25.25 -14.39
C ASP A 9 26.76 -25.96 -13.32
N LEU A 10 26.59 -25.52 -12.06
CA LEU A 10 27.30 -26.04 -10.90
C LEU A 10 26.40 -27.04 -10.16
N SER A 11 27.04 -28.03 -9.51
CA SER A 11 26.30 -29.01 -8.70
C SER A 11 26.09 -28.50 -7.27
N ASP A 12 25.03 -28.97 -6.63
CA ASP A 12 24.77 -28.79 -5.20
C ASP A 12 26.01 -29.14 -4.37
N GLY A 13 26.29 -28.37 -3.33
CA GLY A 13 27.46 -28.57 -2.47
C GLY A 13 28.80 -28.17 -3.08
N SER A 14 28.80 -27.56 -4.26
CA SER A 14 30.04 -27.00 -4.84
C SER A 14 30.57 -25.84 -4.01
N THR A 15 31.88 -25.55 -4.19
CA THR A 15 32.50 -24.38 -3.58
C THR A 15 32.11 -23.12 -4.32
N VAL A 16 31.67 -22.12 -3.57
CA VAL A 16 31.31 -20.78 -4.08
C VAL A 16 32.56 -20.10 -4.63
N ALA A 17 32.42 -19.57 -5.84
CA ALA A 17 33.41 -18.65 -6.44
C ALA A 17 32.77 -17.27 -6.54
N ALA A 18 33.27 -16.29 -5.81
CA ALA A 18 32.79 -14.93 -5.88
C ALA A 18 32.87 -14.40 -7.32
N PRO A 19 31.90 -13.61 -7.79
CA PRO A 19 31.94 -12.96 -9.09
C PRO A 19 33.20 -12.11 -9.25
N ALA A 20 33.79 -12.09 -10.46
CA ALA A 20 34.95 -11.27 -10.77
C ALA A 20 34.64 -9.78 -10.60
N ASN A 21 35.56 -9.02 -10.03
CA ASN A 21 35.43 -7.58 -9.87
C ASN A 21 36.06 -6.82 -11.04
N LEU A 22 35.32 -5.93 -11.67
CA LEU A 22 35.78 -4.98 -12.68
C LEU A 22 35.76 -3.58 -12.08
N PHE A 23 36.87 -2.87 -12.11
CA PHE A 23 37.04 -1.57 -11.46
C PHE A 23 37.10 -0.44 -12.47
N SER A 24 36.46 0.68 -12.17
CA SER A 24 36.61 1.91 -12.94
C SER A 24 38.08 2.40 -12.93
N GLN A 25 38.50 2.95 -14.05
CA GLN A 25 39.82 3.55 -14.21
C GLN A 25 39.70 4.96 -14.78
N ASN A 26 40.32 5.94 -14.13
CA ASN A 26 40.27 7.34 -14.54
C ASN A 26 38.82 7.90 -14.72
N GLY A 27 37.91 7.46 -13.87
CA GLY A 27 36.51 7.93 -13.88
C GLY A 27 35.60 7.18 -14.87
N ILE A 28 36.06 6.08 -15.48
CA ILE A 28 35.23 5.29 -16.42
C ILE A 28 35.39 3.80 -16.10
N LEU A 29 34.27 3.07 -16.07
CA LEU A 29 34.24 1.62 -16.20
C LEU A 29 33.61 1.27 -17.55
N GLU A 30 34.41 0.74 -18.46
CA GLU A 30 33.97 0.28 -19.77
C GLU A 30 33.93 -1.25 -19.81
N VAL A 31 32.80 -1.84 -20.22
CA VAL A 31 32.62 -3.29 -20.28
C VAL A 31 31.69 -3.69 -21.42
N THR A 32 31.97 -4.82 -22.05
CA THR A 32 31.03 -5.49 -22.98
C THR A 32 30.28 -6.56 -22.19
N LEU A 33 28.94 -6.54 -22.25
CA LEU A 33 28.07 -7.55 -21.67
C LEU A 33 27.26 -8.24 -22.77
N ASN A 34 27.58 -9.49 -23.06
CA ASN A 34 26.82 -10.32 -23.99
C ASN A 34 25.79 -11.10 -23.21
N LEU A 35 24.49 -10.81 -23.39
CA LEU A 35 23.41 -11.61 -22.84
C LEU A 35 23.29 -12.92 -23.63
N GLN A 36 23.50 -14.02 -22.95
CA GLN A 36 23.47 -15.35 -23.52
C GLN A 36 22.53 -16.26 -22.73
N THR A 37 22.16 -17.37 -23.36
CA THR A 37 21.29 -18.37 -22.74
C THR A 37 21.79 -19.78 -23.02
N ASP A 38 21.54 -20.69 -22.11
CA ASP A 38 21.86 -22.12 -22.16
C ASP A 38 20.84 -22.92 -21.35
N VAL A 39 20.88 -24.23 -21.42
CA VAL A 39 20.06 -25.15 -20.61
C VAL A 39 20.99 -25.92 -19.69
N ASP A 40 20.73 -25.84 -18.37
CA ASP A 40 21.54 -26.55 -17.37
C ASP A 40 21.27 -28.07 -17.36
N SER A 41 22.05 -28.80 -16.56
CA SER A 41 21.92 -30.26 -16.45
C SER A 41 20.59 -30.74 -15.87
N ALA A 42 19.84 -29.87 -15.20
CA ALA A 42 18.49 -30.12 -14.70
C ALA A 42 17.39 -29.77 -15.72
N GLY A 43 17.75 -29.27 -16.89
CA GLY A 43 16.81 -28.87 -17.95
C GLY A 43 16.25 -27.47 -17.82
N ARG A 44 16.77 -26.65 -16.88
CA ARG A 44 16.30 -25.26 -16.64
C ARG A 44 16.95 -24.30 -17.63
N GLN A 45 16.16 -23.35 -18.14
CA GLN A 45 16.68 -22.27 -18.98
C GLN A 45 17.55 -21.32 -18.10
N ARG A 46 18.79 -21.12 -18.52
CA ARG A 46 19.74 -20.23 -17.83
C ARG A 46 20.02 -19.01 -18.71
N TYR A 47 20.24 -17.88 -18.06
CA TYR A 47 20.68 -16.64 -18.69
C TYR A 47 21.90 -16.10 -17.97
N CYS A 48 22.82 -15.49 -18.69
CA CYS A 48 24.00 -14.87 -18.08
C CYS A 48 24.60 -13.77 -18.96
N TYR A 49 25.23 -12.81 -18.33
CA TYR A 49 26.05 -11.82 -19.02
C TYR A 49 27.49 -12.35 -19.12
N VAL A 50 28.02 -12.36 -20.32
CA VAL A 50 29.39 -12.83 -20.56
C VAL A 50 30.20 -11.68 -21.17
N THR A 51 31.31 -11.33 -20.51
CA THR A 51 32.23 -10.31 -21.01
C THR A 51 33.04 -10.82 -22.22
N SER A 52 33.71 -9.92 -22.92
CA SER A 52 34.58 -10.29 -24.06
C SER A 52 35.76 -11.22 -23.67
N ASP A 53 36.21 -11.21 -22.43
CA ASP A 53 37.24 -12.08 -21.86
C ASP A 53 36.70 -13.28 -21.10
N GLY A 54 35.34 -13.50 -21.14
CA GLY A 54 34.70 -14.72 -20.64
C GLY A 54 34.34 -14.69 -19.17
N LEU A 55 34.36 -13.53 -18.51
CA LEU A 55 33.82 -13.39 -17.13
C LEU A 55 32.30 -13.45 -17.18
N ILE A 56 31.73 -14.12 -16.18
CA ILE A 56 30.28 -14.31 -16.09
C ILE A 56 29.70 -13.38 -15.02
N SER A 57 28.73 -12.56 -15.41
CA SER A 57 27.97 -11.65 -14.55
C SER A 57 28.87 -10.93 -13.52
N PRO A 58 29.90 -10.17 -13.97
CA PRO A 58 30.90 -9.59 -13.08
C PRO A 58 30.30 -8.56 -12.14
N THR A 59 30.93 -8.36 -10.98
CA THR A 59 30.67 -7.22 -10.10
C THR A 59 31.31 -5.97 -10.68
N LEU A 60 30.50 -4.97 -11.01
CA LEU A 60 30.95 -3.68 -11.56
C LEU A 60 31.24 -2.71 -10.41
N ARG A 61 32.46 -2.19 -10.31
CA ARG A 61 32.92 -1.37 -9.18
C ARG A 61 33.25 0.04 -9.67
N VAL A 62 32.48 1.02 -9.22
CA VAL A 62 32.56 2.41 -9.63
C VAL A 62 32.67 3.34 -8.42
N ASN A 63 33.21 4.54 -8.61
CA ASN A 63 33.17 5.58 -7.59
C ASN A 63 32.01 6.55 -7.86
N PRO A 64 31.52 7.27 -6.86
CA PRO A 64 30.63 8.40 -7.11
C PRO A 64 31.25 9.39 -8.10
N GLY A 65 30.53 9.73 -9.15
CA GLY A 65 31.00 10.60 -10.23
C GLY A 65 31.62 9.89 -11.44
N ASP A 66 31.81 8.57 -11.39
CA ASP A 66 32.30 7.79 -12.55
C ASP A 66 31.19 7.59 -13.60
N THR A 67 31.61 7.30 -14.83
CA THR A 67 30.71 6.85 -15.90
C THR A 67 30.84 5.34 -16.06
N LEU A 68 29.70 4.64 -16.04
CA LEU A 68 29.61 3.24 -16.43
C LEU A 68 29.20 3.17 -17.90
N LEU A 69 30.12 2.69 -18.76
CA LEU A 69 29.90 2.50 -20.19
C LEU A 69 29.77 1.01 -20.47
N ILE A 70 28.56 0.59 -20.89
CA ILE A 70 28.28 -0.82 -21.19
C ILE A 70 27.92 -0.97 -22.67
N HIS A 71 28.69 -1.78 -23.37
CA HIS A 71 28.37 -2.27 -24.69
C HIS A 71 27.54 -3.54 -24.54
N PHE A 72 26.21 -3.38 -24.51
CA PHE A 72 25.28 -4.49 -24.31
C PHE A 72 24.95 -5.14 -25.65
N TYR A 73 25.13 -6.44 -25.74
CA TYR A 73 24.78 -7.22 -26.93
C TYR A 73 23.77 -8.32 -26.55
N ASN A 74 22.55 -8.24 -27.08
CA ASN A 74 21.54 -9.27 -26.93
C ASN A 74 21.81 -10.43 -27.87
N GLN A 75 22.41 -11.51 -27.37
CA GLN A 75 22.71 -12.73 -28.14
C GLN A 75 21.66 -13.84 -27.92
N LEU A 76 20.50 -13.51 -27.38
CA LEU A 76 19.42 -14.49 -27.27
C LEU A 76 18.94 -14.93 -28.66
N PRO A 77 18.61 -16.22 -28.84
CA PRO A 77 18.04 -16.69 -30.08
C PRO A 77 16.63 -16.09 -30.27
N ALA A 78 16.33 -15.68 -31.51
CA ALA A 78 14.99 -15.21 -31.83
C ALA A 78 13.96 -16.35 -31.64
N GLY A 79 12.79 -16.00 -31.05
CA GLY A 79 11.69 -16.94 -30.87
C GLY A 79 11.87 -17.91 -29.69
N LEU A 80 12.61 -17.51 -28.66
CA LEU A 80 12.55 -18.21 -27.36
C LEU A 80 11.10 -18.30 -26.88
N ALA A 81 10.72 -19.48 -26.38
CA ALA A 81 9.48 -19.61 -25.65
C ALA A 81 9.61 -18.85 -24.32
N PRO A 82 8.53 -18.20 -23.83
CA PRO A 82 8.52 -17.68 -22.45
C PRO A 82 8.82 -18.84 -21.49
N VAL A 83 9.63 -18.58 -20.47
CA VAL A 83 9.72 -19.47 -19.32
C VAL A 83 8.38 -19.29 -18.59
N VAL A 84 7.46 -20.23 -18.81
CA VAL A 84 6.18 -20.24 -18.10
C VAL A 84 6.47 -20.87 -16.75
N PRO A 85 6.19 -20.20 -15.61
CA PRO A 85 6.16 -20.91 -14.34
C PRO A 85 5.10 -21.98 -14.45
N GLU A 86 5.49 -23.25 -14.40
CA GLU A 86 4.51 -24.33 -14.32
C GLU A 86 3.92 -24.29 -12.93
N VAL A 87 2.65 -23.92 -12.86
CA VAL A 87 1.71 -24.10 -11.75
C VAL A 87 2.32 -24.10 -10.35
N MET A 88 2.07 -23.04 -9.61
CA MET A 88 2.39 -22.93 -8.18
C MET A 88 2.08 -24.25 -7.44
N PRO A 89 3.04 -24.89 -6.76
CA PRO A 89 2.84 -26.21 -6.13
C PRO A 89 1.81 -26.25 -4.99
N ASN A 90 1.38 -25.11 -4.49
CA ASN A 90 0.42 -24.99 -3.40
C ASN A 90 -1.02 -24.67 -3.83
N MET A 91 -1.27 -24.43 -5.11
CA MET A 91 -2.63 -24.49 -5.63
C MET A 91 -3.03 -25.97 -5.81
N ALA A 92 -4.20 -26.36 -5.34
CA ALA A 92 -4.71 -27.74 -5.45
C ALA A 92 -4.49 -28.27 -6.87
N PRO A 93 -4.06 -29.56 -7.05
CA PRO A 93 -3.66 -30.07 -8.34
C PRO A 93 -4.74 -29.87 -9.38
N MET A 94 -4.46 -29.07 -10.39
CA MET A 94 -5.33 -28.86 -11.54
C MET A 94 -5.41 -30.13 -12.37
N ALA A 95 -6.45 -30.91 -12.18
CA ALA A 95 -6.77 -31.98 -13.10
C ALA A 95 -7.28 -31.36 -14.41
N GLY A 96 -6.39 -31.29 -15.42
CA GLY A 96 -6.82 -31.04 -16.79
C GLY A 96 -6.40 -29.76 -17.48
N ALA A 97 -5.34 -29.08 -17.09
CA ALA A 97 -4.76 -28.02 -17.90
C ALA A 97 -4.10 -28.63 -19.15
N SER A 98 -4.87 -28.78 -20.20
CA SER A 98 -4.33 -28.89 -21.56
C SER A 98 -3.54 -27.61 -21.84
N SER A 99 -2.30 -27.76 -22.29
CA SER A 99 -1.43 -26.70 -22.82
C SER A 99 -2.11 -25.92 -23.95
N LYS A 100 -3.03 -25.05 -23.59
CA LYS A 100 -3.46 -23.96 -24.44
C LYS A 100 -2.71 -22.74 -23.93
N GLY A 101 -1.67 -22.40 -24.73
CA GLY A 101 -0.81 -21.28 -24.48
C GLY A 101 -1.54 -20.07 -23.96
N VAL A 102 -0.83 -19.30 -23.14
CA VAL A 102 -1.19 -17.93 -22.81
C VAL A 102 -1.55 -17.25 -24.12
N SER A 103 -2.81 -17.29 -24.47
CA SER A 103 -3.33 -16.62 -25.65
C SER A 103 -3.47 -15.17 -25.25
N ALA A 104 -2.41 -14.41 -25.51
CA ALA A 104 -2.61 -13.18 -26.24
C ALA A 104 -4.01 -12.55 -26.08
N GLY A 105 -4.30 -12.04 -24.89
CA GLY A 105 -5.30 -10.99 -24.73
C GLY A 105 -4.68 -9.59 -24.82
N MET A 106 -3.38 -9.47 -24.84
CA MET A 106 -2.67 -8.23 -25.06
C MET A 106 -2.54 -7.99 -26.56
N GLN A 107 -3.53 -7.34 -27.16
CA GLN A 107 -3.31 -6.67 -28.43
C GLN A 107 -2.37 -5.50 -28.15
N VAL A 108 -1.07 -5.76 -28.23
CA VAL A 108 -0.08 -4.73 -28.41
C VAL A 108 -0.47 -4.00 -29.68
N THR A 109 -0.89 -2.77 -29.59
CA THR A 109 -0.95 -1.86 -30.72
C THR A 109 0.47 -1.80 -31.25
N LEU A 110 0.69 -2.47 -32.39
CA LEU A 110 1.93 -2.41 -33.14
C LEU A 110 2.21 -0.93 -33.42
N HIS A 111 3.08 -0.33 -32.64
CA HIS A 111 3.76 0.87 -33.09
C HIS A 111 4.59 0.48 -34.32
N ASP A 112 4.51 1.31 -35.31
CA ASP A 112 5.06 1.14 -36.64
C ASP A 112 6.49 0.51 -36.59
N SER A 113 6.65 -0.65 -37.23
CA SER A 113 7.88 -1.46 -37.26
C SER A 113 9.03 -0.80 -38.04
N SER A 114 9.06 0.54 -38.11
CA SER A 114 10.10 1.33 -38.78
C SER A 114 11.05 2.08 -37.83
N SER A 115 10.92 1.91 -36.47
CA SER A 115 11.82 2.57 -35.55
C SER A 115 13.20 1.89 -35.56
N SER A 116 14.24 2.71 -35.74
CA SER A 116 15.63 2.24 -35.82
C SER A 116 16.35 2.21 -34.48
N SER A 117 15.78 2.81 -33.45
CA SER A 117 16.40 2.92 -32.12
C SER A 117 15.73 1.97 -31.11
N PRO A 118 16.49 1.21 -30.30
CA PRO A 118 15.94 0.44 -29.18
C PRO A 118 15.08 1.26 -28.21
N CYS A 119 15.35 2.56 -28.03
CA CYS A 119 14.60 3.46 -27.16
C CYS A 119 13.22 3.87 -27.68
N ASP A 120 12.91 3.57 -28.96
CA ASP A 120 11.60 3.88 -29.54
C ASP A 120 10.56 2.79 -29.30
N GLY A 121 10.92 1.77 -28.51
CA GLY A 121 10.10 0.59 -28.28
C GLY A 121 10.24 -0.46 -29.39
N GLY A 122 9.37 -1.47 -29.36
CA GLY A 122 9.42 -2.54 -30.36
C GLY A 122 8.49 -3.70 -30.03
N ALA A 123 8.65 -4.80 -30.76
CA ALA A 123 7.91 -6.03 -30.48
C ALA A 123 8.46 -6.69 -29.21
N MET A 124 7.57 -7.04 -28.28
CA MET A 124 7.87 -7.73 -27.04
C MET A 124 7.91 -9.24 -27.27
N SER A 125 8.91 -9.91 -26.73
CA SER A 125 9.04 -11.37 -26.72
C SER A 125 10.03 -11.80 -25.66
N ALA A 126 10.06 -13.09 -25.30
CA ALA A 126 11.05 -13.66 -24.36
C ALA A 126 12.51 -13.53 -24.84
N SER A 127 12.72 -13.16 -26.11
CA SER A 127 14.05 -12.93 -26.70
C SER A 127 14.52 -11.48 -26.64
N VAL A 128 13.64 -10.55 -26.25
CA VAL A 128 13.98 -9.12 -26.09
C VAL A 128 14.56 -8.90 -24.69
N SER A 129 15.46 -7.93 -24.55
CA SER A 129 16.03 -7.58 -23.24
C SER A 129 16.44 -6.12 -23.20
N ASN A 130 16.79 -5.66 -22.02
CA ASN A 130 17.40 -4.37 -21.70
C ASN A 130 18.24 -4.49 -20.44
N LEU A 131 18.71 -3.37 -19.91
CA LEU A 131 19.34 -3.31 -18.57
C LEU A 131 18.68 -2.26 -17.72
N HIS A 132 18.36 -2.62 -16.49
CA HIS A 132 18.04 -1.75 -15.37
C HIS A 132 19.19 -1.72 -14.37
N PHE A 133 19.47 -0.55 -13.82
CA PHE A 133 20.52 -0.32 -12.82
C PHE A 133 19.88 -0.08 -11.46
N HIS A 134 19.43 -1.17 -10.85
CA HIS A 134 18.59 -1.17 -9.67
C HIS A 134 19.21 -0.45 -8.47
N GLY A 135 18.47 0.53 -7.96
CA GLY A 135 18.82 1.33 -6.79
C GLY A 135 19.68 2.55 -7.09
N LEU A 136 20.27 2.66 -8.28
CA LEU A 136 21.05 3.86 -8.65
C LEU A 136 20.14 5.05 -8.96
N ASN A 137 20.53 6.24 -8.49
CA ASN A 137 19.79 7.48 -8.78
C ASN A 137 20.26 8.13 -10.09
N VAL A 138 20.19 7.36 -11.15
CA VAL A 138 20.66 7.73 -12.48
C VAL A 138 19.50 8.23 -13.35
N SER A 139 19.82 8.82 -14.50
CA SER A 139 18.78 9.42 -15.34
C SER A 139 17.94 8.37 -16.08
N PRO A 140 16.60 8.47 -16.08
CA PRO A 140 15.71 7.57 -16.80
C PRO A 140 15.56 7.99 -18.28
N VAL A 141 16.68 8.16 -18.97
CA VAL A 141 16.70 8.55 -20.38
C VAL A 141 17.37 7.49 -21.25
N CYS A 142 17.08 7.50 -22.54
CA CYS A 142 17.72 6.63 -23.52
C CYS A 142 19.25 6.64 -23.35
N HIS A 143 19.88 5.49 -23.46
CA HIS A 143 21.30 5.22 -23.16
C HIS A 143 21.71 5.33 -21.68
N SER A 144 20.78 5.56 -20.78
CA SER A 144 20.99 5.45 -19.32
C SER A 144 20.04 4.39 -18.76
N ASP A 145 19.20 4.70 -17.76
CA ASP A 145 18.31 3.72 -17.11
C ASP A 145 16.84 3.87 -17.57
N GLU A 146 16.63 3.97 -18.88
CA GLU A 146 15.31 4.00 -19.46
C GLU A 146 14.84 2.56 -19.75
N VAL A 147 13.85 2.07 -18.98
CA VAL A 147 13.31 0.71 -19.10
C VAL A 147 11.91 0.65 -19.68
N VAL A 148 11.23 1.81 -19.81
CA VAL A 148 9.82 1.87 -20.25
C VAL A 148 9.71 1.53 -21.74
N ASN A 149 10.64 2.02 -22.55
CA ASN A 149 10.60 1.85 -24.01
C ASN A 149 11.84 1.11 -24.56
N THR A 150 12.97 1.12 -23.83
CA THR A 150 14.22 0.53 -24.35
C THR A 150 14.09 -0.99 -24.48
N LEU A 151 14.12 -1.47 -25.72
CA LEU A 151 13.99 -2.88 -26.09
C LEU A 151 15.07 -3.27 -27.11
N VAL A 152 16.08 -3.99 -26.64
CA VAL A 152 17.17 -4.50 -27.46
C VAL A 152 16.77 -5.85 -28.04
N GLN A 153 16.55 -5.89 -29.34
CA GLN A 153 16.08 -7.09 -30.05
C GLN A 153 17.22 -8.13 -30.19
N PRO A 154 16.90 -9.42 -30.42
CA PRO A 154 17.91 -10.46 -30.70
C PRO A 154 18.91 -10.06 -31.77
N GLY A 155 20.20 -10.16 -31.46
CA GLY A 155 21.29 -9.80 -32.34
C GLY A 155 21.59 -8.31 -32.45
N GLN A 156 20.92 -7.45 -31.68
CA GLN A 156 21.24 -6.02 -31.62
C GLN A 156 22.27 -5.71 -30.52
N GLU A 157 23.02 -4.65 -30.76
CA GLU A 157 23.91 -4.00 -29.79
C GLU A 157 23.29 -2.69 -29.35
N PHE A 158 23.51 -2.33 -28.07
CA PHE A 158 23.07 -1.08 -27.48
C PHE A 158 24.06 -0.58 -26.44
N ASP A 159 24.45 0.69 -26.54
CA ASP A 159 25.42 1.31 -25.63
C ASP A 159 24.69 2.02 -24.51
N TYR A 160 24.95 1.64 -23.27
CA TYR A 160 24.58 2.37 -22.07
C TYR A 160 25.71 3.26 -21.62
N SER A 161 25.42 4.51 -21.28
CA SER A 161 26.33 5.49 -20.70
C SER A 161 25.73 6.08 -19.44
N VAL A 162 25.94 5.39 -18.33
CA VAL A 162 25.31 5.69 -17.05
C VAL A 162 26.23 6.55 -16.21
N GLN A 163 25.86 7.79 -15.98
CA GLN A 163 26.63 8.72 -15.14
C GLN A 163 26.24 8.48 -13.68
N ILE A 164 27.16 7.94 -12.89
CA ILE A 164 26.98 7.77 -11.45
C ILE A 164 26.97 9.15 -10.78
N PRO A 165 25.94 9.52 -10.04
CA PRO A 165 25.92 10.81 -9.33
C PRO A 165 27.08 10.98 -8.37
N THR A 166 27.62 12.20 -8.26
CA THR A 166 28.73 12.50 -7.32
C THR A 166 28.31 12.38 -5.85
N ASN A 167 27.01 12.38 -5.58
CA ASN A 167 26.41 12.21 -4.25
C ASN A 167 25.74 10.84 -4.08
N GLU A 168 25.98 9.89 -5.02
CA GLU A 168 25.47 8.53 -4.90
C GLU A 168 25.96 7.88 -3.61
N PRO A 169 25.09 7.28 -2.80
CA PRO A 169 25.50 6.53 -1.62
C PRO A 169 26.45 5.38 -1.97
N SER A 170 27.43 5.17 -1.10
CA SER A 170 28.39 4.08 -1.27
C SER A 170 27.82 2.79 -0.69
N GLY A 171 27.66 1.78 -1.53
CA GLY A 171 27.05 0.50 -1.13
C GLY A 171 26.84 -0.46 -2.29
N LEU A 172 25.98 -1.45 -2.06
CA LEU A 172 25.67 -2.52 -3.00
C LEU A 172 24.40 -2.21 -3.80
N TYR A 173 24.53 -2.22 -5.11
CA TYR A 173 23.50 -2.08 -6.15
C TYR A 173 23.60 -3.28 -7.09
N TRP A 174 22.75 -3.34 -8.12
CA TRP A 174 22.80 -4.43 -9.08
C TRP A 174 22.23 -4.06 -10.44
N TYR A 175 22.44 -4.91 -11.44
CA TYR A 175 21.91 -4.76 -12.79
C TYR A 175 21.20 -6.03 -13.23
N HIS A 176 20.08 -5.87 -13.94
CA HIS A 176 19.27 -6.96 -14.43
C HIS A 176 18.42 -6.53 -15.64
N PRO A 177 17.83 -7.47 -16.41
CA PRO A 177 16.89 -7.14 -17.47
C PRO A 177 15.53 -6.72 -16.89
N HIS A 178 14.84 -5.83 -17.61
CA HIS A 178 13.52 -5.33 -17.23
C HIS A 178 12.58 -5.20 -18.46
N PRO A 179 12.49 -6.19 -19.37
CA PRO A 179 11.51 -6.16 -20.45
C PRO A 179 10.15 -6.58 -19.91
N HIS A 180 9.20 -5.65 -19.83
CA HIS A 180 7.87 -5.88 -19.26
C HIS A 180 7.19 -7.15 -19.80
N GLY A 181 6.70 -8.04 -18.91
CA GLY A 181 6.10 -9.32 -19.20
C GLY A 181 7.11 -10.46 -19.48
N PHE A 182 8.43 -10.20 -19.35
CA PHE A 182 9.49 -11.17 -19.56
C PHE A 182 10.69 -10.99 -18.63
N SER A 183 10.57 -10.16 -17.60
CA SER A 183 11.63 -9.89 -16.62
C SER A 183 11.90 -11.10 -15.73
N GLU A 184 10.85 -11.74 -15.23
CA GLU A 184 10.91 -12.90 -14.34
C GLU A 184 11.81 -14.01 -14.90
N GLY A 185 11.49 -14.51 -16.09
CA GLY A 185 12.22 -15.65 -16.66
C GLY A 185 13.71 -15.38 -16.93
N GLN A 186 14.08 -14.14 -17.30
CA GLN A 186 15.48 -13.78 -17.52
C GLN A 186 16.25 -13.62 -16.20
N VAL A 187 15.65 -13.00 -15.18
CA VAL A 187 16.24 -12.81 -13.85
C VAL A 187 16.39 -14.15 -13.13
N GLN A 188 15.34 -14.96 -13.08
CA GLN A 188 15.35 -16.29 -12.49
C GLN A 188 16.36 -17.23 -13.17
N GLY A 189 16.49 -17.13 -14.50
CA GLY A 189 17.52 -17.85 -15.24
C GLY A 189 18.95 -17.40 -14.91
N GLY A 190 19.15 -16.24 -14.25
CA GLY A 190 20.45 -15.78 -13.75
C GLY A 190 21.04 -14.56 -14.45
N ALA A 191 20.27 -13.83 -15.29
CA ALA A 191 20.74 -12.60 -15.93
C ALA A 191 20.84 -11.43 -14.93
N THR A 192 21.69 -11.57 -13.91
CA THR A 192 21.88 -10.58 -12.85
C THR A 192 23.33 -10.41 -12.50
N GLY A 193 23.73 -9.19 -12.06
CA GLY A 193 25.08 -8.95 -11.57
C GLY A 193 25.12 -7.77 -10.59
N ALA A 194 26.10 -7.78 -9.69
CA ALA A 194 26.25 -6.76 -8.67
C ALA A 194 26.95 -5.50 -9.20
N ILE A 195 26.57 -4.33 -8.65
CA ILE A 195 27.29 -3.07 -8.78
C ILE A 195 27.70 -2.61 -7.38
N ILE A 196 28.93 -2.20 -7.19
CA ILE A 196 29.40 -1.60 -5.95
C ILE A 196 29.79 -0.16 -6.22
N VAL A 197 29.11 0.77 -5.57
CA VAL A 197 29.58 2.15 -5.47
C VAL A 197 30.54 2.23 -4.29
N GLU A 198 31.79 2.55 -4.58
CA GLU A 198 32.88 2.52 -3.61
C GLU A 198 32.76 3.59 -2.54
N GLY A 199 33.34 3.32 -1.35
CA GLY A 199 33.50 4.33 -0.33
C GLY A 199 32.68 4.12 0.96
N ILE A 200 32.04 2.99 1.18
CA ILE A 200 31.27 2.69 2.40
C ILE A 200 32.09 2.90 3.68
N GLN A 201 33.40 2.63 3.67
CA GLN A 201 34.33 2.84 4.79
C GLN A 201 34.54 4.33 5.11
N GLN A 202 34.12 5.25 4.24
CA GLN A 202 34.10 6.67 4.52
C GLN A 202 32.87 7.07 5.33
N ALA A 203 31.73 6.42 5.05
CA ALA A 203 30.51 6.60 5.82
C ALA A 203 30.62 5.92 7.20
N ASN A 204 31.30 4.76 7.26
CA ASN A 204 31.54 4.02 8.50
C ASN A 204 33.00 3.58 8.61
N THR A 205 33.78 4.33 9.38
CA THR A 205 35.23 4.11 9.54
C THR A 205 35.58 2.80 10.25
N SER A 206 34.66 2.14 10.94
CA SER A 206 34.92 0.84 11.58
C SER A 206 35.13 -0.28 10.55
N LEU A 207 34.76 -0.05 9.30
CA LEU A 207 34.93 -1.00 8.19
C LEU A 207 36.36 -0.97 7.57
N VAL A 208 37.16 0.06 7.87
CA VAL A 208 38.53 0.17 7.34
C VAL A 208 39.37 -1.03 7.76
N GLY A 209 39.98 -1.69 6.79
CA GLY A 209 40.81 -2.87 7.00
C GLY A 209 40.08 -4.20 6.99
N LEU A 210 38.76 -4.19 6.94
CA LEU A 210 37.97 -5.43 6.80
C LEU A 210 38.09 -5.98 5.37
N PRO A 211 38.27 -7.29 5.21
CA PRO A 211 38.00 -7.95 3.94
C PRO A 211 36.50 -7.89 3.62
N GLU A 212 36.19 -7.78 2.33
CA GLU A 212 34.78 -7.78 1.87
C GLU A 212 34.48 -8.93 0.92
N GLN A 213 33.27 -9.44 0.95
CA GLN A 213 32.79 -10.50 0.06
C GLN A 213 31.40 -10.16 -0.46
N THR A 214 31.21 -10.26 -1.77
CA THR A 214 29.90 -10.13 -2.40
C THR A 214 29.28 -11.52 -2.52
N LEU A 215 28.03 -11.66 -2.10
CA LEU A 215 27.25 -12.88 -2.12
C LEU A 215 25.95 -12.61 -2.87
N VAL A 216 25.70 -13.34 -3.95
CA VAL A 216 24.53 -13.15 -4.82
C VAL A 216 23.59 -14.33 -4.67
N LEU A 217 22.43 -14.07 -4.09
CA LEU A 217 21.35 -15.05 -3.93
C LEU A 217 20.42 -15.00 -5.14
N ARG A 218 19.97 -16.15 -5.61
CA ARG A 218 19.00 -16.29 -6.72
C ARG A 218 18.03 -17.40 -6.39
N ASP A 219 16.88 -17.36 -7.00
CA ASP A 219 15.98 -18.49 -7.10
C ASP A 219 16.17 -19.23 -8.43
N LEU A 220 15.63 -20.43 -8.48
CA LEU A 220 15.74 -21.32 -9.63
C LEU A 220 14.44 -22.11 -9.73
N LEU A 221 14.01 -22.43 -10.94
CA LEU A 221 12.88 -23.35 -11.13
C LEU A 221 13.14 -24.70 -10.47
N VAL A 222 12.17 -25.20 -9.72
CA VAL A 222 12.21 -26.58 -9.22
C VAL A 222 11.99 -27.52 -10.39
N PRO A 223 12.81 -28.56 -10.59
CA PRO A 223 12.64 -29.49 -11.70
C PRO A 223 11.27 -30.19 -11.67
N LEU A 224 10.62 -30.31 -12.83
CA LEU A 224 9.31 -30.96 -12.99
C LEU A 224 9.18 -32.33 -12.32
N SER A 225 10.27 -33.12 -12.28
CA SER A 225 10.30 -34.43 -11.65
C SER A 225 10.06 -34.41 -10.14
N GLU A 226 10.22 -33.25 -9.50
CA GLU A 226 10.17 -33.07 -8.05
C GLU A 226 8.88 -32.37 -7.58
N GLN A 227 8.10 -31.79 -8.49
CA GLN A 227 6.92 -30.99 -8.18
C GLN A 227 5.71 -31.78 -7.63
N ASN A 228 5.79 -33.10 -7.49
CA ASN A 228 4.71 -33.94 -6.96
C ASN A 228 4.83 -34.22 -5.45
N ASP A 229 5.78 -33.62 -4.74
CA ASP A 229 5.93 -33.75 -3.29
C ASP A 229 5.11 -32.65 -2.59
N THR A 230 4.54 -32.96 -1.43
CA THR A 230 3.72 -32.02 -0.64
C THR A 230 4.52 -30.95 0.11
N ASN A 231 5.84 -31.06 0.14
CA ASN A 231 6.73 -30.10 0.84
C ASN A 231 7.69 -29.41 -0.15
N VAL A 232 7.38 -29.42 -1.43
CA VAL A 232 8.18 -28.71 -2.44
C VAL A 232 8.15 -27.22 -2.15
N PRO A 233 9.31 -26.53 -2.09
CA PRO A 233 9.31 -25.07 -2.08
C PRO A 233 8.79 -24.53 -3.41
N ALA A 234 8.34 -23.28 -3.45
CA ALA A 234 7.97 -22.65 -4.71
C ALA A 234 9.19 -22.60 -5.66
N TRP A 235 10.35 -22.28 -5.11
CA TRP A 235 11.58 -22.13 -5.86
C TRP A 235 12.77 -22.84 -5.16
N ASP A 236 13.68 -23.44 -5.92
CA ASP A 236 15.03 -23.74 -5.46
C ASP A 236 15.83 -22.44 -5.31
N ILE A 237 16.92 -22.46 -4.57
CA ILE A 237 17.77 -21.27 -4.40
C ILE A 237 19.21 -21.57 -4.82
N SER A 238 19.98 -20.52 -5.05
CA SER A 238 21.44 -20.64 -5.27
C SER A 238 22.21 -19.49 -4.61
N LEU A 239 23.48 -19.77 -4.29
CA LEU A 239 24.45 -18.77 -3.87
C LEU A 239 25.56 -18.72 -4.93
N ASP A 240 25.76 -17.57 -5.57
CA ASP A 240 26.77 -17.38 -6.63
C ASP A 240 26.76 -18.53 -7.66
N ASN A 241 25.56 -18.90 -8.13
CA ASN A 241 25.26 -20.00 -9.07
C ASN A 241 25.46 -21.42 -8.52
N VAL A 242 25.81 -21.63 -7.26
CA VAL A 242 25.81 -22.97 -6.63
C VAL A 242 24.40 -23.23 -6.12
N PRO A 243 23.67 -24.21 -6.70
CA PRO A 243 22.30 -24.48 -6.31
C PRO A 243 22.21 -25.15 -4.93
N VAL A 244 21.07 -24.98 -4.28
CA VAL A 244 20.65 -25.66 -3.05
C VAL A 244 19.26 -26.23 -3.33
N SER A 245 19.23 -27.39 -3.94
CA SER A 245 18.03 -27.95 -4.54
C SER A 245 17.23 -28.81 -3.58
N PHE A 246 15.92 -28.79 -3.70
CA PHE A 246 15.02 -29.74 -3.09
C PHE A 246 15.28 -31.16 -3.68
N PRO A 247 15.09 -32.24 -2.89
CA PRO A 247 14.73 -32.29 -1.46
C PRO A 247 15.95 -32.32 -0.54
N SER A 248 17.17 -32.38 -1.07
CA SER A 248 18.37 -32.61 -0.28
C SER A 248 18.85 -31.35 0.47
N TYR A 249 18.58 -30.16 -0.09
CA TYR A 249 19.08 -28.89 0.41
C TYR A 249 20.58 -28.93 0.76
N THR A 250 21.38 -29.52 -0.12
CA THR A 250 22.83 -29.60 0.09
C THR A 250 23.44 -28.20 -0.04
N PRO A 251 23.91 -27.57 1.07
CA PRO A 251 24.33 -26.19 1.03
C PRO A 251 25.63 -26.00 0.25
N ALA A 252 25.77 -24.82 -0.38
CA ALA A 252 27.04 -24.40 -0.99
C ALA A 252 28.17 -24.39 0.05
N ILE A 253 29.42 -24.49 -0.40
CA ILE A 253 30.60 -24.38 0.47
C ILE A 253 31.20 -22.97 0.30
N LEU A 254 31.15 -22.17 1.36
CA LEU A 254 31.72 -20.83 1.40
C LEU A 254 33.04 -20.85 2.22
N PRO A 255 34.23 -20.89 1.56
CA PRO A 255 35.52 -20.90 2.25
C PRO A 255 35.87 -19.50 2.78
N VAL A 256 36.21 -19.40 4.05
CA VAL A 256 36.56 -18.14 4.74
C VAL A 256 37.85 -18.26 5.56
N ALA A 257 38.58 -17.17 5.73
CA ALA A 257 39.71 -17.14 6.67
C ALA A 257 39.20 -17.31 8.12
N PRO A 258 39.88 -18.08 8.99
CA PRO A 258 39.38 -18.42 10.34
C PRO A 258 39.38 -17.22 11.29
N GLY A 259 38.29 -17.04 12.03
CA GLY A 259 38.15 -16.08 13.13
C GLY A 259 38.32 -14.60 12.74
N GLN A 260 38.06 -14.27 11.47
CA GLN A 260 38.21 -12.92 10.91
C GLN A 260 36.87 -12.18 10.86
N GLN A 261 36.88 -10.88 11.16
CA GLN A 261 35.75 -10.03 10.81
C GLN A 261 35.77 -9.74 9.30
N GLN A 262 34.61 -9.85 8.64
CA GLN A 262 34.44 -9.59 7.21
C GLN A 262 33.18 -8.77 6.99
N LEU A 263 33.19 -7.89 5.99
CA LEU A 263 32.00 -7.28 5.44
C LEU A 263 31.41 -8.20 4.38
N TRP A 264 30.19 -8.68 4.60
CA TRP A 264 29.43 -9.41 3.59
C TRP A 264 28.42 -8.46 2.96
N ARG A 265 28.46 -8.37 1.64
CA ARG A 265 27.55 -7.63 0.80
C ARG A 265 26.62 -8.64 0.16
N VAL A 266 25.38 -8.73 0.63
CA VAL A 266 24.43 -9.74 0.19
C VAL A 266 23.36 -9.10 -0.68
N LEU A 267 23.25 -9.59 -1.91
CA LEU A 267 22.24 -9.22 -2.88
C LEU A 267 21.20 -10.33 -2.97
N ASN A 268 19.92 -10.01 -2.78
CA ASN A 268 18.83 -10.86 -3.24
C ASN A 268 18.49 -10.47 -4.68
N SER A 269 19.00 -11.21 -5.65
CA SER A 269 18.64 -11.09 -7.06
C SER A 269 17.74 -12.23 -7.54
N ALA A 270 16.96 -12.82 -6.61
CA ALA A 270 15.87 -13.71 -6.93
C ALA A 270 14.75 -12.96 -7.65
N ALA A 271 14.00 -13.65 -8.49
CA ALA A 271 12.79 -13.10 -9.10
C ALA A 271 11.65 -12.99 -8.06
N ASP A 272 11.49 -14.03 -7.22
CA ASP A 272 10.30 -14.18 -6.38
C ASP A 272 10.62 -14.51 -4.91
N THR A 273 11.73 -15.22 -4.62
CA THR A 273 12.02 -15.74 -3.27
C THR A 273 12.39 -14.64 -2.27
N ILE A 274 11.71 -14.62 -1.12
CA ILE A 274 12.03 -13.77 0.04
C ILE A 274 12.97 -14.53 0.97
N PHE A 275 14.16 -13.99 1.25
CA PHE A 275 15.10 -14.55 2.21
C PHE A 275 14.98 -13.89 3.59
N ASN A 276 15.00 -14.70 4.65
CA ASN A 276 15.18 -14.24 6.03
C ASN A 276 16.50 -14.77 6.56
N LEU A 277 17.56 -14.02 6.25
CA LEU A 277 18.94 -14.45 6.44
C LEU A 277 19.32 -14.54 7.92
N GLN A 278 19.93 -15.65 8.30
CA GLN A 278 20.50 -15.88 9.62
C GLN A 278 21.88 -16.53 9.50
N TYR A 279 22.83 -16.04 10.26
CA TYR A 279 24.15 -16.62 10.37
C TYR A 279 24.26 -17.42 11.67
N VAL A 280 24.57 -18.71 11.57
CA VAL A 280 24.60 -19.65 12.71
C VAL A 280 26.02 -20.17 12.88
N VAL A 281 26.60 -20.04 14.09
CA VAL A 281 27.94 -20.57 14.42
C VAL A 281 27.82 -21.53 15.61
N ALA A 282 28.32 -22.75 15.49
CA ALA A 282 28.22 -23.80 16.51
C ALA A 282 26.78 -24.01 17.01
N GLY A 283 25.78 -23.92 16.13
CA GLY A 283 24.36 -24.07 16.45
C GLY A 283 23.71 -22.85 17.12
N THR A 284 24.41 -21.71 17.20
CA THR A 284 23.87 -20.48 17.80
C THR A 284 23.80 -19.38 16.75
N ALA A 285 22.61 -18.77 16.62
CA ALA A 285 22.42 -17.59 15.77
C ALA A 285 23.27 -16.43 16.26
N GLN A 286 23.96 -15.78 15.33
CA GLN A 286 24.83 -14.64 15.60
C GLN A 286 24.08 -13.33 15.33
N GLN A 287 24.47 -12.27 16.04
CA GLN A 287 24.03 -10.92 15.71
C GLN A 287 24.77 -10.45 14.44
N LEU A 288 24.01 -9.92 13.49
CA LEU A 288 24.51 -9.29 12.29
C LEU A 288 24.63 -7.79 12.54
N THR A 289 25.82 -7.23 12.33
CA THR A 289 26.02 -5.78 12.40
C THR A 289 25.75 -5.20 11.03
N VAL A 290 24.49 -4.83 10.78
CA VAL A 290 24.05 -4.28 9.49
C VAL A 290 24.53 -2.84 9.36
N VAL A 291 25.24 -2.53 8.28
CA VAL A 291 25.90 -1.24 8.04
C VAL A 291 25.33 -0.49 6.86
N ALA A 292 24.63 -1.19 5.94
CA ALA A 292 23.90 -0.59 4.84
C ALA A 292 22.72 -1.47 4.44
N ILE A 293 21.65 -0.85 3.94
CA ILE A 293 20.50 -1.48 3.31
C ILE A 293 20.28 -0.77 1.97
N ASP A 294 19.95 -1.53 0.94
CA ASP A 294 19.64 -1.07 -0.42
C ASP A 294 20.66 -0.03 -0.95
N GLY A 295 21.95 -0.30 -0.74
CA GLY A 295 23.03 0.54 -1.19
C GLY A 295 23.31 1.77 -0.32
N VAL A 296 22.47 2.07 0.67
CA VAL A 296 22.60 3.27 1.51
C VAL A 296 23.14 2.93 2.91
N PRO A 297 24.28 3.51 3.34
CA PRO A 297 24.80 3.31 4.68
C PRO A 297 23.83 3.75 5.76
N ILE A 298 23.68 2.94 6.82
CA ILE A 298 22.84 3.26 7.98
C ILE A 298 23.30 4.58 8.62
N THR A 299 22.37 5.50 8.80
CA THR A 299 22.67 6.86 9.28
C THR A 299 23.24 6.89 10.71
N SER A 300 22.85 5.95 11.58
CA SER A 300 23.41 5.76 12.93
C SER A 300 24.76 5.01 12.93
N GLY A 301 25.26 4.59 11.77
CA GLY A 301 26.46 3.79 11.58
C GLY A 301 26.20 2.29 11.46
N SER A 302 25.35 1.72 12.27
CA SER A 302 24.92 0.31 12.18
C SER A 302 23.70 0.04 13.04
N ILE A 303 23.00 -1.08 12.72
CA ILE A 303 21.98 -1.70 13.57
C ILE A 303 22.37 -3.15 13.84
N GLN A 304 21.82 -3.74 14.92
CA GLN A 304 22.09 -5.12 15.31
C GLN A 304 20.84 -5.96 15.07
N GLU A 305 20.95 -6.97 14.23
CA GLU A 305 19.84 -7.83 13.87
C GLU A 305 20.18 -9.31 14.07
N SER A 306 19.24 -10.11 14.54
CA SER A 306 19.42 -11.56 14.67
C SER A 306 19.14 -12.31 13.36
N SER A 307 18.40 -11.68 12.46
CA SER A 307 18.18 -12.08 11.07
C SER A 307 17.83 -10.86 10.23
N VAL A 308 18.04 -10.94 8.93
CA VAL A 308 17.72 -9.85 7.99
C VAL A 308 16.74 -10.36 6.96
N LEU A 309 15.54 -9.78 6.94
CA LEU A 309 14.56 -10.01 5.88
C LEU A 309 15.04 -9.29 4.63
N LEU A 310 15.16 -10.04 3.54
CA LEU A 310 15.72 -9.58 2.29
C LEU A 310 14.78 -9.98 1.15
N PRO A 311 13.75 -9.18 0.86
CA PRO A 311 12.86 -9.44 -0.27
C PRO A 311 13.57 -9.36 -1.62
N PRO A 312 12.99 -9.87 -2.72
CA PRO A 312 13.54 -9.71 -4.07
C PRO A 312 13.92 -8.26 -4.37
N GLY A 313 15.08 -8.05 -4.97
CA GLY A 313 15.63 -6.73 -5.25
C GLY A 313 16.40 -6.07 -4.12
N SER A 314 16.19 -6.47 -2.87
CA SER A 314 16.85 -5.86 -1.71
C SER A 314 18.32 -6.28 -1.54
N ARG A 315 19.09 -5.41 -0.88
CA ARG A 315 20.51 -5.62 -0.57
C ARG A 315 20.76 -5.29 0.89
N ALA A 316 21.57 -6.14 1.55
CA ALA A 316 22.05 -5.87 2.90
C ALA A 316 23.57 -6.03 2.99
N GLU A 317 24.21 -5.11 3.70
CA GLU A 317 25.64 -5.18 3.97
C GLU A 317 25.85 -5.25 5.49
N PHE A 318 26.49 -6.32 5.95
CA PHE A 318 26.67 -6.53 7.38
C PHE A 318 28.02 -7.16 7.71
N VAL A 319 28.53 -6.87 8.92
CA VAL A 319 29.77 -7.45 9.41
C VAL A 319 29.47 -8.72 10.18
N VAL A 320 30.22 -9.78 9.85
CA VAL A 320 30.22 -11.08 10.53
C VAL A 320 31.61 -11.43 11.06
N THR A 321 31.67 -12.31 12.07
CA THR A 321 32.89 -12.98 12.47
C THR A 321 32.88 -14.41 11.95
N THR A 322 33.86 -14.76 11.11
CA THR A 322 33.98 -16.10 10.51
C THR A 322 34.29 -17.13 11.59
N PRO A 323 33.97 -18.43 11.38
CA PRO A 323 34.18 -19.46 12.38
C PRO A 323 35.69 -19.72 12.60
N ALA A 324 36.06 -20.23 13.76
CA ALA A 324 37.39 -20.78 14.01
C ALA A 324 37.57 -22.10 13.23
N LEU A 325 38.82 -22.49 13.03
CA LEU A 325 39.13 -23.79 12.40
C LEU A 325 38.43 -24.94 13.13
N GLY A 326 37.70 -25.76 12.37
CA GLY A 326 36.93 -26.90 12.89
C GLY A 326 35.61 -26.56 13.56
N GLN A 327 35.21 -25.29 13.62
CA GLN A 327 33.93 -24.86 14.09
C GLN A 327 32.91 -24.88 12.94
N SER A 328 31.72 -25.41 13.17
CA SER A 328 30.63 -25.41 12.19
C SER A 328 30.01 -24.04 12.09
N ALA A 329 29.73 -23.58 10.89
CA ALA A 329 28.94 -22.37 10.66
C ALA A 329 28.12 -22.49 9.37
N GLN A 330 26.95 -21.86 9.36
CA GLN A 330 26.03 -21.87 8.22
C GLN A 330 25.41 -20.48 8.02
N LEU A 331 25.26 -20.10 6.76
CA LEU A 331 24.31 -19.08 6.34
C LEU A 331 23.00 -19.80 6.01
N MET A 332 21.91 -19.33 6.61
CA MET A 332 20.57 -19.94 6.50
C MET A 332 19.58 -18.91 5.98
N THR A 333 18.48 -19.37 5.39
CA THR A 333 17.22 -18.61 5.36
C THR A 333 16.22 -19.29 6.30
N ASN A 334 15.56 -18.50 7.15
CA ASN A 334 14.44 -18.98 7.96
C ASN A 334 13.17 -18.99 7.10
N TYR A 335 12.17 -19.75 7.55
CA TYR A 335 10.83 -19.74 6.95
C TYR A 335 10.27 -18.30 6.87
N VAL A 336 9.72 -17.94 5.71
CA VAL A 336 8.95 -16.72 5.50
C VAL A 336 7.50 -17.12 5.25
N ASN A 337 6.59 -16.46 5.94
CA ASN A 337 5.16 -16.66 5.74
C ASN A 337 4.63 -15.57 4.81
N THR A 338 4.58 -15.87 3.55
CA THR A 338 4.18 -14.98 2.46
C THR A 338 2.67 -14.86 2.28
N GLY A 339 1.88 -15.59 3.09
CA GLY A 339 0.42 -15.58 3.02
C GLY A 339 -0.19 -16.87 2.50
N PRO A 340 -1.53 -16.98 2.57
CA PRO A 340 -2.23 -18.18 2.08
C PRO A 340 -2.15 -18.39 0.57
N ASP A 341 -2.02 -17.29 -0.18
CA ASP A 341 -1.93 -17.31 -1.65
C ASP A 341 -0.47 -17.11 -2.14
N GLY A 342 0.46 -16.85 -1.21
CA GLY A 342 1.87 -16.63 -1.50
C GLY A 342 2.70 -17.91 -1.55
N ASP A 343 3.93 -17.77 -2.01
CA ASP A 343 4.90 -18.83 -2.22
C ASP A 343 5.38 -19.49 -0.94
N TYR A 344 5.68 -20.78 -0.99
CA TYR A 344 6.23 -21.51 0.13
C TYR A 344 7.75 -21.37 0.20
N ASP A 345 8.24 -20.52 1.10
CA ASP A 345 9.65 -20.26 1.39
C ASP A 345 10.11 -20.95 2.68
N PRO A 346 10.54 -22.23 2.64
CA PRO A 346 10.89 -22.99 3.84
C PRO A 346 12.23 -22.57 4.44
N THR A 347 12.42 -22.88 5.73
CA THR A 347 13.75 -22.84 6.34
C THR A 347 14.69 -23.81 5.64
N ARG A 348 15.85 -23.30 5.17
CA ARG A 348 16.85 -24.11 4.48
C ARG A 348 18.25 -23.49 4.64
N PRO A 349 19.33 -24.34 4.64
CA PRO A 349 20.69 -23.83 4.61
C PRO A 349 20.99 -23.26 3.22
N ILE A 350 21.74 -22.15 3.18
CA ILE A 350 22.24 -21.56 1.93
C ILE A 350 23.70 -22.02 1.71
N ALA A 351 24.52 -21.88 2.75
CA ALA A 351 25.93 -22.27 2.66
C ALA A 351 26.50 -22.80 3.97
N ASN A 352 27.37 -23.78 3.89
CA ASN A 352 28.30 -24.13 4.94
C ASN A 352 29.49 -23.17 4.88
N VAL A 353 29.66 -22.34 5.92
CA VAL A 353 30.78 -21.41 6.04
C VAL A 353 31.95 -22.13 6.65
N VAL A 354 32.96 -22.43 5.83
CA VAL A 354 34.06 -23.32 6.18
C VAL A 354 35.34 -22.52 6.40
N ALA A 355 35.82 -22.50 7.63
CA ALA A 355 37.11 -21.89 7.96
C ALA A 355 38.26 -22.69 7.33
N SER A 356 39.10 -22.00 6.53
CA SER A 356 40.24 -22.60 5.84
C SER A 356 41.44 -21.65 5.82
N THR A 357 42.61 -22.19 6.08
CA THR A 357 43.88 -21.43 5.91
C THR A 357 44.25 -21.18 4.45
N SER A 358 43.59 -21.88 3.52
CA SER A 358 43.69 -21.71 2.07
C SER A 358 42.46 -21.00 1.47
N ALA A 359 41.67 -20.30 2.28
CA ALA A 359 40.57 -19.48 1.80
C ALA A 359 41.04 -18.42 0.80
N PRO A 360 40.20 -18.01 -0.16
CA PRO A 360 40.55 -16.94 -1.10
C PRO A 360 40.98 -15.66 -0.38
N ILE A 361 41.91 -14.95 -0.97
CA ILE A 361 42.30 -13.61 -0.50
C ILE A 361 41.23 -12.64 -1.00
N LEU A 362 40.52 -12.03 -0.05
CA LEU A 362 39.43 -11.08 -0.34
C LEU A 362 39.99 -9.66 -0.51
N PRO A 363 39.35 -8.80 -1.30
CA PRO A 363 39.59 -7.36 -1.30
C PRO A 363 39.47 -6.79 0.12
N ILE A 364 40.32 -5.81 0.44
CA ILE A 364 40.34 -5.14 1.75
C ILE A 364 39.93 -3.70 1.57
N LEU A 365 38.96 -3.24 2.37
CA LEU A 365 38.52 -1.86 2.41
C LEU A 365 39.65 -0.93 2.87
N GLN A 366 40.22 -0.16 1.96
CA GLN A 366 41.37 0.72 2.23
C GLN A 366 40.90 2.05 2.84
N ALA A 367 41.70 2.60 3.74
CA ALA A 367 41.50 3.98 4.18
C ALA A 367 41.65 4.94 2.98
N VAL A 368 40.65 5.80 2.76
CA VAL A 368 40.74 6.78 1.67
C VAL A 368 41.64 7.95 2.09
N SER A 369 42.59 8.28 1.23
CA SER A 369 43.47 9.43 1.46
C SER A 369 42.67 10.73 1.49
N ALA A 370 42.97 11.60 2.46
CA ALA A 370 42.31 12.91 2.59
C ALA A 370 42.43 13.83 1.36
N SER A 371 43.39 13.52 0.47
CA SER A 371 43.64 14.23 -0.79
C SER A 371 42.96 13.61 -2.00
N SER A 372 42.22 12.49 -1.85
CA SER A 372 41.50 11.87 -2.97
C SER A 372 40.28 12.68 -3.36
N PRO A 373 39.86 12.71 -4.65
CA PRO A 373 38.62 13.35 -5.08
C PRO A 373 37.42 12.86 -4.27
N ALA A 374 37.37 11.57 -3.89
CA ALA A 374 36.35 10.98 -3.04
C ALA A 374 36.33 11.58 -1.61
N ALA A 375 37.44 12.06 -1.06
CA ALA A 375 37.46 12.76 0.25
C ALA A 375 36.86 14.17 0.18
N ILE A 376 36.95 14.80 -1.00
CA ILE A 376 36.34 16.12 -1.26
C ILE A 376 34.82 16.03 -1.36
N VAL A 377 34.32 14.92 -1.90
CA VAL A 377 32.86 14.65 -2.00
C VAL A 377 32.26 14.42 -0.61
N LYS A 378 33.00 13.87 0.36
CA LYS A 378 32.51 13.63 1.74
C LYS A 378 32.02 14.91 2.47
N ALA A 379 32.49 16.08 2.06
CA ALA A 379 32.07 17.36 2.64
C ALA A 379 30.79 17.94 2.03
N LYS A 380 30.29 17.36 0.91
CA LYS A 380 29.13 17.84 0.20
C LYS A 380 27.95 16.87 0.38
N VAL A 381 27.15 17.13 1.39
CA VAL A 381 25.76 16.67 1.52
C VAL A 381 25.58 15.13 1.61
N ARG A 382 25.23 14.67 2.81
CA ARG A 382 24.50 13.38 2.96
C ARG A 382 23.16 13.53 2.25
N ARG A 383 22.97 12.87 1.11
CA ARG A 383 21.81 12.98 0.24
C ARG A 383 20.47 12.96 0.99
N PHE A 384 20.29 12.05 1.92
CA PHE A 384 19.03 11.84 2.64
C PHE A 384 19.00 12.45 4.05
N SER A 385 20.02 13.21 4.49
CA SER A 385 20.15 13.62 5.89
C SER A 385 19.01 14.49 6.43
N SER A 386 18.28 15.19 5.56
CA SER A 386 17.13 16.02 5.92
C SER A 386 15.78 15.42 5.54
N LEU A 387 15.77 14.21 4.95
CA LEU A 387 14.54 13.61 4.42
C LEU A 387 13.45 13.47 5.49
N PRO A 388 13.72 12.92 6.70
CA PRO A 388 12.71 12.78 7.74
C PRO A 388 12.12 14.10 8.22
N GLN A 389 12.87 15.22 8.14
CA GLN A 389 12.46 16.54 8.61
C GLN A 389 11.88 17.41 7.50
N THR A 390 11.98 16.99 6.23
CA THR A 390 11.44 17.74 5.10
C THR A 390 9.92 17.59 5.08
N THR A 391 9.21 18.69 4.99
CA THR A 391 7.75 18.66 4.86
C THR A 391 7.37 18.14 3.49
N PRO A 392 6.57 17.06 3.39
CA PRO A 392 6.09 16.59 2.11
C PRO A 392 5.12 17.59 1.48
N VAL A 393 5.17 17.73 0.17
CA VAL A 393 4.24 18.57 -0.59
C VAL A 393 2.93 17.87 -0.89
N ALA A 394 2.91 16.52 -0.85
CA ALA A 394 1.75 15.68 -1.12
C ALA A 394 1.76 14.42 -0.27
N GLN A 395 0.58 13.82 -0.09
CA GLN A 395 0.41 12.44 0.33
C GLN A 395 -0.36 11.70 -0.75
N ARG A 396 0.16 10.53 -1.16
CA ARG A 396 -0.54 9.64 -2.09
C ARG A 396 -0.90 8.34 -1.40
N ASN A 397 -2.02 7.76 -1.79
CA ASN A 397 -2.46 6.46 -1.27
C ASN A 397 -2.55 5.47 -2.43
N LEU A 398 -1.79 4.39 -2.31
CA LEU A 398 -1.76 3.29 -3.27
C LEU A 398 -2.12 2.00 -2.54
N TYR A 399 -2.56 1.00 -3.29
CA TYR A 399 -2.74 -0.33 -2.76
C TYR A 399 -2.40 -1.40 -3.80
N PHE A 400 -1.86 -2.49 -3.31
CA PHE A 400 -1.74 -3.75 -4.03
C PHE A 400 -3.05 -4.51 -3.95
N SER A 401 -3.45 -5.11 -5.04
CA SER A 401 -4.61 -6.02 -5.11
C SER A 401 -4.46 -6.98 -6.27
N GLU A 402 -5.20 -8.05 -6.21
CA GLU A 402 -5.19 -9.13 -7.19
C GLU A 402 -6.61 -9.55 -7.54
N GLN A 403 -6.79 -10.14 -8.70
CA GLN A 403 -8.08 -10.65 -9.14
C GLN A 403 -7.90 -11.81 -10.10
N LEU A 404 -8.59 -12.92 -9.83
CA LEU A 404 -8.71 -14.01 -10.81
C LEU A 404 -9.38 -13.50 -12.08
N GLN A 405 -8.86 -13.86 -13.25
CA GLN A 405 -9.47 -13.51 -14.55
C GLN A 405 -10.87 -14.11 -14.71
N ASP A 406 -11.09 -15.31 -14.17
CA ASP A 406 -12.43 -15.90 -14.00
C ASP A 406 -12.68 -16.17 -12.51
N PRO A 407 -13.46 -15.33 -11.81
CA PRO A 407 -13.75 -15.51 -10.38
C PRO A 407 -14.51 -16.81 -10.04
N THR A 408 -15.00 -17.53 -11.05
CA THR A 408 -15.70 -18.82 -10.86
C THR A 408 -14.77 -20.03 -10.97
N ASP A 409 -13.55 -19.83 -11.47
CA ASP A 409 -12.51 -20.84 -11.58
C ASP A 409 -11.31 -20.46 -10.68
N PRO A 410 -11.13 -21.16 -9.53
CA PRO A 410 -10.00 -20.86 -8.64
C PRO A 410 -8.61 -21.15 -9.28
N ASN A 411 -8.60 -21.79 -10.45
CA ASN A 411 -7.39 -22.06 -11.20
C ASN A 411 -7.20 -21.09 -12.39
N SER A 412 -8.05 -20.06 -12.47
CA SER A 412 -7.90 -19.00 -13.47
C SER A 412 -6.61 -18.21 -13.19
N PRO A 413 -5.90 -17.73 -14.21
CA PRO A 413 -4.76 -16.84 -14.01
C PRO A 413 -5.15 -15.61 -13.18
N THR A 414 -4.25 -15.19 -12.32
CA THR A 414 -4.39 -13.97 -11.51
C THR A 414 -3.88 -12.75 -12.29
N THR A 415 -4.56 -11.64 -12.17
CA THR A 415 -4.09 -10.34 -12.64
C THR A 415 -3.79 -9.49 -11.43
N PHE A 416 -2.65 -8.84 -11.43
CA PHE A 416 -2.12 -8.09 -10.32
C PHE A 416 -2.15 -6.59 -10.57
N PHE A 417 -2.40 -5.79 -9.53
CA PHE A 417 -2.60 -4.36 -9.65
C PHE A 417 -1.88 -3.58 -8.56
N ILE A 418 -1.25 -2.47 -8.94
CA ILE A 418 -0.91 -1.39 -8.02
C ILE A 418 -1.73 -0.17 -8.41
N THR A 419 -2.62 0.28 -7.52
CA THR A 419 -3.68 1.24 -7.84
C THR A 419 -3.63 2.43 -6.91
N GLN A 420 -3.80 3.63 -7.44
CA GLN A 420 -4.07 4.81 -6.60
C GLN A 420 -5.49 4.72 -6.02
N GLN A 421 -5.61 5.05 -4.75
CA GLN A 421 -6.88 5.03 -4.04
C GLN A 421 -7.94 5.87 -4.79
N GLY A 422 -9.10 5.28 -5.04
CA GLY A 422 -10.21 5.92 -5.76
C GLY A 422 -10.19 5.71 -7.28
N MET A 423 -9.14 5.11 -7.83
CA MET A 423 -9.10 4.69 -9.23
C MET A 423 -9.57 3.25 -9.39
N THR A 424 -10.00 2.88 -10.57
CA THR A 424 -10.31 1.48 -10.90
C THR A 424 -9.01 0.72 -11.13
N PRO A 425 -8.80 -0.48 -10.53
CA PRO A 425 -7.66 -1.31 -10.81
C PRO A 425 -7.52 -1.62 -12.30
N ALA A 426 -6.32 -1.45 -12.80
CA ALA A 426 -5.96 -1.76 -14.17
C ALA A 426 -4.51 -2.27 -14.20
N ALA A 427 -4.28 -3.40 -14.87
CA ALA A 427 -2.94 -3.89 -15.11
C ALA A 427 -2.16 -2.90 -15.99
N TYR A 428 -0.88 -2.76 -15.70
CA TYR A 428 -0.02 -1.89 -16.50
C TYR A 428 0.07 -2.39 -17.95
N THR A 429 0.07 -1.44 -18.86
CA THR A 429 0.33 -1.70 -20.28
C THR A 429 1.42 -0.77 -20.78
N MET A 430 2.40 -1.33 -21.50
CA MET A 430 3.50 -0.56 -22.06
C MET A 430 2.98 0.62 -22.91
N GLY A 431 3.59 1.79 -22.75
CA GLY A 431 3.21 3.01 -23.46
C GLY A 431 1.97 3.73 -22.92
N GLN A 432 1.37 3.26 -21.82
CA GLN A 432 0.33 4.05 -21.15
C GLN A 432 0.90 5.34 -20.58
N ALA A 433 0.07 6.37 -20.46
CA ALA A 433 0.46 7.61 -19.80
C ALA A 433 0.83 7.35 -18.33
N PRO A 434 1.83 8.08 -17.79
CA PRO A 434 2.18 7.95 -16.37
C PRO A 434 0.98 8.14 -15.44
N ASN A 435 0.87 7.28 -14.44
CA ASN A 435 -0.19 7.35 -13.44
C ASN A 435 0.02 8.51 -12.46
N ILE A 436 1.27 8.88 -12.24
CA ILE A 436 1.70 9.88 -11.27
C ILE A 436 2.61 10.89 -11.99
N ILE A 437 2.42 12.16 -11.68
CA ILE A 437 3.29 13.26 -12.14
C ILE A 437 3.77 14.00 -10.91
N VAL A 438 5.07 14.27 -10.81
CA VAL A 438 5.72 15.04 -9.75
C VAL A 438 6.74 16.01 -10.34
N HIS A 439 7.17 17.02 -9.56
CA HIS A 439 8.27 17.91 -9.95
C HIS A 439 9.53 17.56 -9.17
N SER A 440 10.68 17.57 -9.83
CA SER A 440 11.96 17.45 -9.12
C SER A 440 12.13 18.60 -8.13
N GLY A 441 12.80 18.32 -7.01
CA GLY A 441 12.94 19.26 -5.91
C GLY A 441 11.93 19.06 -4.77
N THR A 442 10.99 18.14 -4.90
CA THR A 442 9.91 17.88 -3.93
C THR A 442 10.15 16.61 -3.11
N VAL A 443 9.35 16.46 -2.06
CA VAL A 443 9.26 15.27 -1.20
C VAL A 443 7.79 14.96 -1.01
N GLU A 444 7.41 13.70 -1.15
CA GLU A 444 6.04 13.24 -0.94
C GLU A 444 5.99 12.10 0.08
N ASP A 445 4.86 11.96 0.80
CA ASP A 445 4.56 10.77 1.60
C ASP A 445 3.59 9.86 0.84
N TRP A 446 3.99 8.60 0.63
CA TRP A 446 3.12 7.60 0.00
C TRP A 446 2.69 6.56 1.02
N VAL A 447 1.38 6.37 1.14
CA VAL A 447 0.78 5.28 1.94
C VAL A 447 0.49 4.14 0.98
N ILE A 448 1.11 3.00 1.20
CA ILE A 448 0.95 1.81 0.35
C ILE A 448 0.35 0.70 1.19
N GLN A 449 -0.81 0.21 0.78
CA GLN A 449 -1.54 -0.87 1.45
C GLN A 449 -1.41 -2.17 0.67
N ASN A 450 -1.40 -3.28 1.39
CA ASN A 450 -1.58 -4.59 0.78
C ASN A 450 -3.01 -5.09 1.07
N GLN A 451 -3.82 -5.27 0.02
CA GLN A 451 -5.20 -5.77 0.11
C GLN A 451 -5.32 -7.23 -0.37
N ALA A 452 -4.19 -7.85 -0.73
CA ALA A 452 -4.08 -9.22 -1.16
C ALA A 452 -3.80 -10.19 0.00
N MET A 453 -3.96 -11.48 -0.24
CA MET A 453 -3.69 -12.54 0.75
C MET A 453 -2.28 -13.14 0.58
N GLU A 454 -1.40 -12.45 -0.11
CA GLU A 454 0.03 -12.71 -0.24
C GLU A 454 0.86 -11.45 -0.03
N ASP A 455 2.15 -11.61 0.29
CA ASP A 455 3.09 -10.51 0.46
C ASP A 455 3.36 -9.82 -0.88
N HIS A 456 3.51 -8.49 -0.85
CA HIS A 456 3.91 -7.70 -2.02
C HIS A 456 5.10 -6.80 -1.70
N ILE A 457 6.03 -6.74 -2.62
CA ILE A 457 7.30 -6.04 -2.45
C ILE A 457 7.26 -4.73 -3.21
N PHE A 458 7.08 -3.63 -2.51
CA PHE A 458 7.11 -2.31 -3.14
C PHE A 458 8.53 -1.93 -3.54
N HIS A 459 8.73 -1.58 -4.79
CA HIS A 459 9.96 -1.01 -5.35
C HIS A 459 9.65 0.20 -6.22
N ILE A 460 10.57 1.15 -6.27
CA ILE A 460 10.53 2.31 -7.15
C ILE A 460 11.91 2.59 -7.74
N HIS A 461 11.98 2.81 -9.05
CA HIS A 461 13.20 3.14 -9.77
C HIS A 461 13.74 4.53 -9.43
N GLN A 462 14.99 4.81 -9.76
CA GLN A 462 15.71 6.10 -9.68
C GLN A 462 15.75 6.78 -8.31
N ILE A 463 14.94 6.41 -7.34
CA ILE A 463 14.88 7.08 -6.04
C ILE A 463 14.94 6.10 -4.88
N HIS A 464 15.20 6.65 -3.69
CA HIS A 464 15.04 5.94 -2.44
C HIS A 464 14.00 6.62 -1.56
N PHE A 465 13.52 5.90 -0.57
CA PHE A 465 12.55 6.37 0.41
C PHE A 465 12.95 6.01 1.84
N GLN A 466 12.31 6.66 2.80
CA GLN A 466 12.39 6.30 4.21
C GLN A 466 11.03 5.84 4.72
N VAL A 467 11.00 4.74 5.49
CA VAL A 467 9.77 4.28 6.14
C VAL A 467 9.46 5.20 7.33
N MET A 468 8.29 5.85 7.30
CA MET A 468 7.84 6.80 8.31
C MET A 468 6.81 6.20 9.27
N ALA A 469 6.02 5.23 8.80
CA ALA A 469 5.04 4.52 9.62
C ALA A 469 4.78 3.11 9.07
N VAL A 470 4.42 2.20 9.98
CA VAL A 470 3.94 0.85 9.65
C VAL A 470 2.56 0.70 10.28
N ASN A 471 1.56 0.29 9.49
CA ASN A 471 0.16 0.18 9.90
C ASN A 471 -0.37 1.47 10.58
N GLY A 472 0.03 2.63 10.06
CA GLY A 472 -0.31 3.93 10.60
C GLY A 472 0.39 4.31 11.91
N VAL A 473 1.27 3.46 12.44
CA VAL A 473 2.08 3.74 13.65
C VAL A 473 3.44 4.29 13.22
N PRO A 474 3.81 5.51 13.63
CA PRO A 474 5.12 6.07 13.30
C PRO A 474 6.28 5.19 13.77
N VAL A 475 7.30 5.06 12.94
CA VAL A 475 8.54 4.32 13.22
C VAL A 475 9.76 5.22 13.04
N ASP A 476 10.83 4.93 13.75
CA ASP A 476 12.15 5.56 13.56
C ASP A 476 13.06 4.56 12.84
N ASP A 477 12.84 4.39 11.53
CA ASP A 477 13.66 3.49 10.72
C ASP A 477 14.94 4.25 10.28
N PRO A 478 16.13 3.79 10.70
CA PRO A 478 17.39 4.44 10.33
C PRO A 478 17.85 4.10 8.90
N ALA A 479 17.17 3.17 8.22
CA ALA A 479 17.49 2.73 6.87
C ALA A 479 16.78 3.59 5.82
N ILE A 480 17.49 3.85 4.73
CA ILE A 480 16.94 4.38 3.48
C ILE A 480 16.88 3.20 2.52
N ARG A 481 15.76 3.05 1.83
CA ARG A 481 15.45 1.85 1.02
C ARG A 481 14.95 2.23 -0.36
N ASP A 482 15.01 1.30 -1.29
CA ASP A 482 14.27 1.35 -2.56
C ASP A 482 13.27 0.20 -2.70
N THR A 483 13.34 -0.76 -1.77
CA THR A 483 12.52 -1.97 -1.77
C THR A 483 12.00 -2.25 -0.35
N TYR A 484 10.71 -2.65 -0.23
CA TYR A 484 10.11 -2.97 1.08
C TYR A 484 9.01 -4.02 0.95
N ASP A 485 9.05 -5.02 1.84
CA ASP A 485 8.05 -6.06 1.96
C ASP A 485 6.83 -5.55 2.74
N ILE A 486 5.64 -5.62 2.14
CA ILE A 486 4.36 -5.27 2.77
C ILE A 486 3.58 -6.57 2.98
N PRO A 487 3.47 -7.03 4.25
CA PRO A 487 2.86 -8.31 4.56
C PRO A 487 1.42 -8.44 4.02
N TYR A 488 1.00 -9.68 3.80
CA TYR A 488 -0.33 -10.02 3.32
C TYR A 488 -1.44 -9.61 4.29
N TRP A 489 -2.64 -9.39 3.73
CA TRP A 489 -3.83 -9.18 4.52
C TRP A 489 -4.46 -10.51 4.93
N THR A 490 -4.77 -10.67 6.22
CA THR A 490 -5.32 -11.92 6.78
C THR A 490 -6.80 -12.15 6.48
N GLY A 491 -7.43 -11.34 5.63
CA GLY A 491 -8.87 -11.37 5.37
C GLY A 491 -9.70 -10.69 6.46
N GLN A 492 -9.07 -10.15 7.52
CA GLN A 492 -9.77 -9.49 8.64
C GLN A 492 -8.97 -8.29 9.16
N GLY A 493 -9.69 -7.29 9.68
CA GLY A 493 -9.07 -6.09 10.22
C GLY A 493 -8.65 -5.07 9.15
N ALA A 494 -7.80 -4.13 9.54
CA ALA A 494 -7.25 -3.13 8.63
C ALA A 494 -6.23 -3.81 7.68
N TYR A 495 -6.10 -3.27 6.48
CA TYR A 495 -5.08 -3.70 5.54
C TYR A 495 -3.69 -3.33 6.08
N PRO A 496 -2.70 -4.24 5.99
CA PRO A 496 -1.31 -3.89 6.24
C PRO A 496 -0.87 -2.72 5.36
N SER A 497 -0.05 -1.83 5.91
CA SER A 497 0.35 -0.64 5.18
C SER A 497 1.68 -0.08 5.66
N ILE A 498 2.38 0.59 4.76
CA ILE A 498 3.52 1.43 5.08
C ILE A 498 3.25 2.87 4.66
N THR A 499 3.84 3.83 5.37
CA THR A 499 4.00 5.20 4.88
C THR A 499 5.47 5.41 4.59
N VAL A 500 5.78 5.74 3.35
CA VAL A 500 7.15 5.98 2.90
C VAL A 500 7.31 7.41 2.42
N ARG A 501 8.44 8.04 2.79
CA ARG A 501 8.79 9.37 2.35
C ARG A 501 9.70 9.30 1.14
N MET A 502 9.18 9.71 -0.02
CA MET A 502 9.83 9.69 -1.32
C MET A 502 10.69 10.93 -1.52
N ASP A 503 11.92 10.74 -2.03
CA ASP A 503 12.85 11.83 -2.28
C ASP A 503 12.98 12.14 -3.77
N PHE A 504 12.17 13.07 -4.28
CA PHE A 504 12.24 13.55 -5.66
C PHE A 504 13.15 14.77 -5.85
N ARG A 505 14.03 15.08 -4.89
CA ARG A 505 14.84 16.30 -4.91
C ARG A 505 16.03 16.27 -5.87
N ASP A 506 16.42 15.09 -6.36
CA ASP A 506 17.54 14.99 -7.28
C ASP A 506 17.13 15.37 -8.70
N PRO A 507 17.83 16.33 -9.36
CA PRO A 507 17.49 16.72 -10.72
C PRO A 507 17.83 15.65 -11.79
N ASN A 508 18.63 14.64 -11.47
CA ASN A 508 18.98 13.59 -12.42
C ASN A 508 17.81 12.65 -12.76
N ILE A 509 16.79 12.59 -11.90
CA ILE A 509 15.65 11.69 -12.04
C ILE A 509 14.54 12.25 -12.94
N VAL A 510 14.75 13.42 -13.58
CA VAL A 510 13.78 14.01 -14.51
C VAL A 510 13.56 13.08 -15.70
N GLY A 511 12.31 12.70 -15.93
CA GLY A 511 11.91 11.74 -16.96
C GLY A 511 10.85 10.76 -16.46
N THR A 512 10.59 9.71 -17.23
CA THR A 512 9.60 8.69 -16.90
C THR A 512 10.28 7.41 -16.44
N PHE A 513 9.84 6.86 -15.30
CA PHE A 513 10.29 5.57 -14.76
C PHE A 513 9.13 4.85 -14.09
N VAL A 514 9.38 3.67 -13.53
CA VAL A 514 8.34 2.81 -12.98
C VAL A 514 8.45 2.62 -11.47
N TYR A 515 7.34 2.22 -10.87
CA TYR A 515 7.23 1.62 -9.53
C TYR A 515 6.37 0.37 -9.65
N HIS A 516 6.71 -0.67 -8.91
CA HIS A 516 6.06 -1.97 -9.08
C HIS A 516 6.21 -2.88 -7.84
N CYS A 517 5.53 -4.02 -7.85
CA CYS A 517 5.87 -5.13 -6.98
C CYS A 517 7.14 -5.80 -7.50
N HIS A 518 8.12 -6.08 -6.65
CA HIS A 518 9.37 -6.71 -7.06
C HIS A 518 9.36 -8.25 -6.92
N ILE A 519 8.22 -8.86 -6.70
CA ILE A 519 7.94 -10.24 -7.12
C ILE A 519 7.72 -10.15 -8.63
N LEU A 520 8.67 -10.62 -9.42
CA LEU A 520 8.70 -10.35 -10.86
C LEU A 520 7.57 -11.05 -11.61
N GLN A 521 7.04 -12.16 -11.08
CA GLN A 521 5.83 -12.75 -11.60
C GLN A 521 4.64 -11.79 -11.54
N HIS A 522 4.50 -11.04 -10.42
CA HIS A 522 3.44 -10.04 -10.26
C HIS A 522 3.66 -8.83 -11.14
N GLU A 523 4.92 -8.36 -11.27
CA GLU A 523 5.31 -7.29 -12.16
C GLU A 523 4.95 -7.61 -13.60
N ASP A 524 5.41 -8.77 -14.10
CA ASP A 524 5.18 -9.23 -15.47
C ASP A 524 3.68 -9.45 -15.75
N ALA A 525 2.88 -9.78 -14.73
CA ALA A 525 1.42 -9.90 -14.80
C ALA A 525 0.67 -8.57 -14.60
N GLY A 526 1.39 -7.42 -14.52
CA GLY A 526 0.80 -6.09 -14.58
C GLY A 526 0.82 -5.26 -13.30
N MET A 527 1.44 -5.74 -12.19
CA MET A 527 1.54 -4.99 -10.92
C MET A 527 2.61 -3.90 -10.99
N MET A 528 2.43 -2.97 -11.88
CA MET A 528 3.34 -1.86 -12.15
C MET A 528 2.59 -0.56 -12.44
N GLY A 529 3.24 0.57 -12.22
CA GLY A 529 2.79 1.90 -12.61
C GLY A 529 3.94 2.76 -13.11
N ALA A 530 3.66 3.75 -13.93
CA ALA A 530 4.64 4.72 -14.39
C ALA A 530 4.48 6.05 -13.68
N ILE A 531 5.61 6.70 -13.40
CA ILE A 531 5.71 8.04 -12.85
C ILE A 531 6.51 8.92 -13.79
N GLU A 532 6.05 10.16 -14.03
CA GLU A 532 6.80 11.19 -14.74
C GLU A 532 7.30 12.24 -13.76
N VAL A 533 8.59 12.43 -13.71
CA VAL A 533 9.22 13.51 -12.95
C VAL A 533 9.54 14.66 -13.89
N LEU A 534 8.83 15.77 -13.73
CA LEU A 534 9.05 17.01 -14.47
C LEU A 534 10.23 17.81 -13.85
N PRO A 535 10.87 18.69 -14.61
CA PRO A 535 11.82 19.64 -14.06
C PRO A 535 11.21 20.46 -12.92
N ALA A 536 12.03 21.00 -12.03
CA ALA A 536 11.57 21.81 -10.90
C ALA A 536 10.65 22.95 -11.39
N GLY A 537 9.39 22.92 -10.96
CA GLY A 537 8.37 23.91 -11.33
C GLY A 537 8.48 25.20 -10.50
N ALA A 538 7.83 26.28 -10.98
CA ALA A 538 7.62 27.47 -10.17
C ALA A 538 6.74 27.13 -8.96
N ALA A 539 7.03 27.77 -7.80
CA ALA A 539 6.26 27.49 -6.59
C ALA A 539 4.80 27.91 -6.73
N SER A 540 3.88 27.03 -6.39
CA SER A 540 2.45 27.31 -6.26
C SER A 540 2.03 27.37 -4.79
N ALA A 541 0.89 28.01 -4.52
CA ALA A 541 0.26 27.99 -3.21
C ALA A 541 -1.23 27.68 -3.36
N ILE A 542 -1.73 26.77 -2.54
CA ILE A 542 -3.13 26.33 -2.56
C ILE A 542 -3.80 26.61 -1.22
N THR A 543 -5.05 27.07 -1.30
CA THR A 543 -5.95 27.18 -0.14
C THR A 543 -7.23 26.39 -0.42
N ALA A 544 -7.78 25.76 0.61
CA ALA A 544 -9.04 25.03 0.50
C ALA A 544 -10.10 25.58 1.46
N THR A 545 -11.36 25.43 1.08
CA THR A 545 -12.52 25.74 1.93
C THR A 545 -13.62 24.71 1.70
N VAL A 546 -14.46 24.55 2.73
CA VAL A 546 -15.64 23.64 2.69
C VAL A 546 -16.89 24.42 3.07
N SER A 547 -18.01 24.12 2.42
CA SER A 547 -19.29 24.81 2.68
C SER A 547 -19.87 24.54 4.08
N ALA A 548 -19.46 23.46 4.74
CA ALA A 548 -19.86 23.13 6.12
C ALA A 548 -18.75 22.33 6.81
N SER A 549 -18.37 22.70 8.04
CA SER A 549 -17.42 21.98 8.86
C SER A 549 -18.04 20.79 9.61
N ASN A 550 -19.35 20.78 9.80
CA ASN A 550 -20.11 19.63 10.33
C ASN A 550 -20.87 18.99 9.17
N ILE A 551 -20.47 17.79 8.81
CA ILE A 551 -20.98 17.06 7.65
C ILE A 551 -21.89 15.93 8.14
N THR A 552 -23.09 15.86 7.57
CA THR A 552 -23.99 14.72 7.77
C THR A 552 -23.67 13.65 6.72
N PRO A 553 -23.73 12.35 7.08
CA PRO A 553 -23.43 11.27 6.13
C PRO A 553 -24.27 11.38 4.85
N ASN A 554 -23.60 11.22 3.71
CA ASN A 554 -24.19 11.30 2.36
C ASN A 554 -24.80 12.66 1.97
N ALA A 555 -24.55 13.73 2.72
CA ALA A 555 -24.95 15.08 2.30
C ALA A 555 -23.91 15.67 1.34
N ASN A 556 -24.39 16.29 0.28
CA ASN A 556 -23.53 17.04 -0.62
C ASN A 556 -22.93 18.25 0.10
N VAL A 557 -21.61 18.39 -0.02
CA VAL A 557 -20.85 19.56 0.38
C VAL A 557 -20.13 20.14 -0.81
N THR A 558 -19.91 21.45 -0.79
CA THR A 558 -19.11 22.12 -1.82
C THR A 558 -17.70 22.33 -1.24
N LEU A 559 -16.72 21.75 -1.91
CA LEU A 559 -15.31 21.91 -1.67
C LEU A 559 -14.76 22.90 -2.69
N THR A 560 -13.98 23.88 -2.25
CA THR A 560 -13.38 24.87 -3.15
C THR A 560 -11.89 24.97 -2.85
N ALA A 561 -11.07 24.91 -3.89
CA ALA A 561 -9.64 25.18 -3.81
C ALA A 561 -9.26 26.37 -4.70
N ASN A 562 -8.32 27.19 -4.22
CA ASN A 562 -7.74 28.30 -4.96
C ASN A 562 -6.24 28.07 -5.05
N VAL A 563 -5.71 28.03 -6.27
CA VAL A 563 -4.30 27.84 -6.57
C VAL A 563 -3.75 29.12 -7.20
N VAL A 564 -2.64 29.61 -6.66
CA VAL A 564 -1.98 30.82 -7.12
C VAL A 564 -0.48 30.59 -7.28
N ASP A 565 0.16 31.39 -8.12
CA ASP A 565 1.62 31.55 -8.09
C ASP A 565 2.04 32.05 -6.69
N ALA A 566 2.92 31.31 -6.03
CA ALA A 566 3.29 31.58 -4.64
C ALA A 566 4.06 32.92 -4.45
N VAL A 567 4.66 33.44 -5.52
CA VAL A 567 5.45 34.69 -5.50
C VAL A 567 4.59 35.90 -5.84
N THR A 568 3.78 35.79 -6.90
CA THR A 568 3.00 36.93 -7.41
C THR A 568 1.56 36.95 -6.88
N GLY A 569 1.04 35.83 -6.37
CA GLY A 569 -0.35 35.67 -5.96
C GLY A 569 -1.33 35.64 -7.12
N SER A 570 -0.86 35.53 -8.37
CA SER A 570 -1.72 35.45 -9.54
C SER A 570 -2.36 34.06 -9.72
N PHE A 571 -3.58 34.03 -10.26
CA PHE A 571 -4.31 32.78 -10.60
C PHE A 571 -3.90 32.25 -11.97
N THR A 572 -2.60 32.07 -12.20
CA THR A 572 -2.03 31.56 -13.44
C THR A 572 -1.86 30.04 -13.50
N PRO A 573 -1.75 29.29 -12.36
CA PRO A 573 -1.65 27.85 -12.43
C PRO A 573 -2.86 27.20 -13.13
N ALA A 574 -2.58 26.21 -13.96
CA ALA A 574 -3.53 25.35 -14.66
C ALA A 574 -3.50 23.94 -14.03
N GLY A 575 -3.92 22.90 -14.76
CA GLY A 575 -3.92 21.51 -14.22
C GLY A 575 -5.12 21.18 -13.36
N THR A 576 -4.95 20.29 -12.38
CA THR A 576 -6.06 19.73 -11.60
C THR A 576 -5.80 19.77 -10.08
N VAL A 577 -6.88 19.73 -9.32
CA VAL A 577 -6.88 19.63 -7.85
C VAL A 577 -7.62 18.38 -7.45
N GLN A 578 -6.99 17.54 -6.61
CA GLN A 578 -7.61 16.44 -5.92
C GLN A 578 -8.01 16.86 -4.51
N PHE A 579 -9.27 16.65 -4.13
CA PHE A 579 -9.70 16.80 -2.74
C PHE A 579 -9.52 15.47 -2.02
N GLU A 580 -9.11 15.51 -0.75
CA GLU A 580 -8.80 14.33 0.05
C GLU A 580 -9.36 14.45 1.47
N LEU A 581 -9.90 13.37 2.00
CA LEU A 581 -10.32 13.22 3.40
C LEU A 581 -9.39 12.25 4.12
N ASN A 582 -8.59 12.75 5.07
CA ASN A 582 -7.54 11.94 5.74
C ASN A 582 -6.61 11.24 4.73
N GLY A 583 -6.30 11.90 3.61
CA GLY A 583 -5.47 11.38 2.53
C GLY A 583 -6.19 10.42 1.55
N ILE A 584 -7.51 10.23 1.68
CA ILE A 584 -8.32 9.44 0.74
C ILE A 584 -9.02 10.37 -0.23
N ASN A 585 -8.94 10.07 -1.53
CA ASN A 585 -9.55 10.89 -2.57
C ASN A 585 -11.08 11.04 -2.36
N VAL A 586 -11.55 12.27 -2.55
CA VAL A 586 -12.96 12.64 -2.52
C VAL A 586 -13.37 13.08 -3.93
N GLY A 587 -14.04 12.20 -4.65
CA GLY A 587 -14.38 12.43 -6.06
C GLY A 587 -13.16 12.44 -6.99
N ASP A 588 -13.41 12.69 -8.27
CA ASP A 588 -12.37 12.78 -9.29
C ASP A 588 -11.60 14.11 -9.18
N PRO A 589 -10.34 14.19 -9.71
CA PRO A 589 -9.60 15.43 -9.80
C PRO A 589 -10.36 16.50 -10.58
N VAL A 590 -10.38 17.73 -10.08
CA VAL A 590 -11.13 18.86 -10.66
C VAL A 590 -10.18 19.80 -11.39
N ALA A 591 -10.44 20.05 -12.68
CA ALA A 591 -9.66 20.99 -13.47
C ALA A 591 -9.78 22.43 -12.92
N LEU A 592 -8.65 23.13 -12.89
CA LEU A 592 -8.61 24.54 -12.53
C LEU A 592 -9.22 25.42 -13.64
N VAL A 593 -10.12 26.30 -13.24
CA VAL A 593 -10.63 27.37 -14.11
C VAL A 593 -10.26 28.70 -13.49
N SER A 594 -9.33 29.40 -14.10
CA SER A 594 -8.76 30.65 -13.54
C SER A 594 -8.25 30.47 -12.11
N GLY A 595 -7.50 29.38 -11.87
CA GLY A 595 -6.91 29.06 -10.56
C GLY A 595 -7.92 28.55 -9.51
N HIS A 596 -9.16 28.24 -9.89
CA HIS A 596 -10.21 27.75 -8.98
C HIS A 596 -10.67 26.35 -9.36
N ALA A 597 -10.78 25.45 -8.36
CA ALA A 597 -11.42 24.17 -8.49
C ALA A 597 -12.61 24.09 -7.52
N VAL A 598 -13.77 23.63 -7.99
CA VAL A 598 -14.99 23.51 -7.19
C VAL A 598 -15.60 22.13 -7.41
N LEU A 599 -15.77 21.37 -6.33
CA LEU A 599 -16.39 20.05 -6.33
C LEU A 599 -17.60 20.06 -5.39
N THR A 600 -18.77 19.62 -5.88
CA THR A 600 -19.94 19.39 -5.04
C THR A 600 -20.26 17.91 -5.05
N THR A 601 -20.03 17.23 -3.93
CA THR A 601 -20.12 15.79 -3.82
C THR A 601 -20.55 15.37 -2.41
N PRO A 602 -21.15 14.17 -2.22
CA PRO A 602 -21.27 13.58 -0.91
C PRO A 602 -19.88 13.27 -0.35
N VAL A 603 -19.61 13.71 0.88
CA VAL A 603 -18.41 13.29 1.62
C VAL A 603 -18.79 12.12 2.51
N THR A 604 -18.15 10.98 2.27
CA THR A 604 -18.28 9.76 3.07
C THR A 604 -17.02 9.59 3.94
N GLY A 605 -17.17 8.91 5.08
CA GLY A 605 -16.07 8.64 5.98
C GLY A 605 -16.57 8.19 7.34
N THR A 606 -15.62 7.79 8.21
CA THR A 606 -15.93 7.38 9.58
C THR A 606 -16.40 8.56 10.43
N ALA A 607 -17.31 8.28 11.38
CA ALA A 607 -17.82 9.29 12.30
C ALA A 607 -16.68 9.88 13.17
N GLY A 608 -16.72 11.19 13.36
CA GLY A 608 -15.76 11.90 14.19
C GLY A 608 -15.02 13.00 13.45
N ASN A 609 -13.89 13.41 14.03
CA ASN A 609 -13.05 14.44 13.45
C ASN A 609 -12.21 13.87 12.30
N SER A 610 -12.15 14.60 11.23
CA SER A 610 -11.39 14.28 10.02
C SER A 610 -10.71 15.54 9.49
N ASN A 611 -9.68 15.37 8.69
CA ASN A 611 -8.97 16.45 8.01
C ASN A 611 -9.27 16.39 6.52
N LEU A 612 -9.75 17.50 5.97
CA LEU A 612 -9.91 17.68 4.54
C LEU A 612 -8.72 18.46 4.01
N THR A 613 -8.09 17.97 2.94
CA THR A 613 -7.02 18.66 2.21
C THR A 613 -7.39 18.80 0.73
N ALA A 614 -6.71 19.72 0.05
CA ALA A 614 -6.75 19.85 -1.40
C ALA A 614 -5.32 19.79 -1.92
N PHE A 615 -5.07 18.90 -2.85
CA PHE A 615 -3.79 18.67 -3.48
C PHE A 615 -3.83 19.16 -4.93
N TYR A 616 -3.04 20.18 -5.24
CA TYR A 616 -2.79 20.63 -6.60
C TYR A 616 -1.70 19.76 -7.22
N GLN A 617 -2.01 19.11 -8.33
CA GLN A 617 -1.13 18.11 -8.96
C GLN A 617 0.00 18.73 -9.81
N GLY A 618 0.10 20.09 -9.82
CA GLY A 618 1.06 20.78 -10.67
C GLY A 618 0.61 20.90 -12.12
N ASP A 619 1.41 21.58 -12.92
CA ASP A 619 1.33 21.63 -14.38
C ASP A 619 2.74 21.78 -14.99
N SER A 620 2.88 21.94 -16.28
CA SER A 620 4.20 22.06 -16.94
C SER A 620 5.03 23.29 -16.48
N THR A 621 4.45 24.18 -15.69
CA THR A 621 5.08 25.44 -15.24
C THR A 621 5.19 25.52 -13.72
N TYR A 622 4.21 24.99 -13.00
CA TYR A 622 4.07 25.11 -11.56
C TYR A 622 4.19 23.75 -10.86
N ALA A 623 4.99 23.71 -9.82
CA ALA A 623 5.10 22.56 -8.95
C ALA A 623 3.81 22.32 -8.17
N GLU A 624 3.62 21.07 -7.74
CA GLU A 624 2.53 20.65 -6.88
C GLU A 624 2.54 21.36 -5.53
N SER A 625 1.38 21.43 -4.90
CA SER A 625 1.22 21.97 -3.55
C SER A 625 -0.01 21.39 -2.84
N ILE A 626 0.06 21.34 -1.51
CA ILE A 626 -1.03 20.85 -0.66
C ILE A 626 -1.54 21.96 0.25
N SER A 627 -2.85 22.02 0.45
CA SER A 627 -3.45 23.00 1.36
C SER A 627 -3.19 22.63 2.83
N SER A 628 -3.30 23.60 3.72
CA SER A 628 -3.46 23.31 5.14
C SER A 628 -4.69 22.44 5.36
N ALA A 629 -4.60 21.51 6.31
CA ALA A 629 -5.71 20.65 6.68
C ALA A 629 -6.89 21.46 7.24
N LEU A 630 -8.08 21.25 6.72
CA LEU A 630 -9.32 21.80 7.22
C LEU A 630 -9.99 20.79 8.15
N PRO A 631 -10.10 21.07 9.46
CA PRO A 631 -10.79 20.17 10.36
C PRO A 631 -12.29 20.18 10.07
N ILE A 632 -12.85 18.99 9.86
CA ILE A 632 -14.29 18.76 9.71
C ILE A 632 -14.73 17.67 10.69
N THR A 633 -16.02 17.62 10.96
CA THR A 633 -16.62 16.59 11.79
C THR A 633 -17.71 15.87 11.01
N ILE A 634 -17.61 14.55 10.89
CA ILE A 634 -18.64 13.72 10.27
C ILE A 634 -19.54 13.19 11.38
N SER A 635 -20.84 13.47 11.28
CA SER A 635 -21.84 12.98 12.24
C SER A 635 -22.00 11.47 12.11
N SER A 636 -22.23 10.78 13.23
CA SER A 636 -22.37 9.31 13.23
C SER A 636 -23.55 8.84 12.39
N PHE A 637 -24.65 9.58 12.41
CA PHE A 637 -25.80 9.36 11.56
C PHE A 637 -26.63 10.63 11.40
N ALA A 638 -27.48 10.65 10.38
CA ALA A 638 -28.43 11.71 10.08
C ALA A 638 -29.79 11.15 9.71
N LEU A 639 -30.86 11.92 9.94
CA LEU A 639 -32.20 11.62 9.54
C LEU A 639 -32.64 12.60 8.46
N ALA A 640 -33.32 12.08 7.42
CA ALA A 640 -34.03 12.88 6.41
C ALA A 640 -35.43 12.35 6.25
N SER A 641 -36.37 13.19 5.90
CA SER A 641 -37.74 12.75 5.64
C SER A 641 -38.45 13.63 4.61
N SER A 642 -39.32 13.02 3.82
CA SER A 642 -40.29 13.72 3.01
C SER A 642 -41.58 13.96 3.87
N GLY A 643 -42.27 15.06 3.64
CA GLY A 643 -43.55 15.26 4.26
C GLY A 643 -44.62 14.28 3.74
N ALA A 644 -45.79 14.26 4.43
CA ALA A 644 -46.94 13.46 3.99
C ALA A 644 -48.27 14.24 4.11
N THR A 645 -49.24 13.87 3.28
CA THR A 645 -50.57 14.41 3.29
C THR A 645 -51.60 13.30 3.42
N ALA A 646 -52.63 13.47 4.26
CA ALA A 646 -53.71 12.52 4.39
C ALA A 646 -55.06 13.23 4.68
N ALA A 647 -56.16 12.57 4.33
CA ALA A 647 -57.49 13.02 4.77
C ALA A 647 -57.71 12.68 6.25
N VAL A 648 -58.59 13.44 6.92
CA VAL A 648 -59.02 13.13 8.30
C VAL A 648 -59.58 11.72 8.39
N GLY A 649 -59.09 10.91 9.31
CA GLY A 649 -59.45 9.50 9.48
C GLY A 649 -58.61 8.53 8.63
N ALA A 650 -57.73 9.03 7.77
CA ALA A 650 -56.79 8.22 7.02
C ALA A 650 -55.38 8.26 7.66
N ALA A 651 -54.53 7.31 7.34
CA ALA A 651 -53.16 7.33 7.78
C ALA A 651 -52.30 8.18 6.85
N ALA A 652 -51.49 9.09 7.39
CA ALA A 652 -50.40 9.75 6.66
C ALA A 652 -49.13 8.89 6.77
N LEU A 653 -48.46 8.66 5.61
CA LEU A 653 -47.21 7.87 5.52
C LEU A 653 -46.10 8.75 4.99
N ALA A 654 -45.04 8.89 5.74
CA ALA A 654 -43.83 9.58 5.33
C ALA A 654 -42.60 8.64 5.45
N ASN A 655 -41.71 8.68 4.45
CA ASN A 655 -40.47 7.94 4.54
C ASN A 655 -39.46 8.71 5.41
N VAL A 656 -38.82 8.01 6.33
CA VAL A 656 -37.72 8.50 7.14
C VAL A 656 -36.46 7.74 6.71
N THR A 657 -35.53 8.44 6.11
CA THR A 657 -34.24 7.87 5.70
C THR A 657 -33.23 8.09 6.81
N VAL A 658 -32.53 7.01 7.18
CA VAL A 658 -31.38 7.04 8.09
C VAL A 658 -30.14 6.89 7.23
N ASN A 659 -29.22 7.85 7.28
CA ASN A 659 -27.90 7.78 6.68
C ASN A 659 -26.87 7.65 7.79
N VAL A 660 -25.94 6.69 7.69
CA VAL A 660 -24.88 6.48 8.70
C VAL A 660 -23.51 6.77 8.10
N ALA A 661 -22.58 7.15 8.96
CA ALA A 661 -21.16 7.27 8.61
C ALA A 661 -20.56 5.89 8.33
N ASP A 662 -19.46 5.85 7.58
CA ASP A 662 -18.77 4.61 7.24
C ASP A 662 -18.35 3.86 8.51
N GLY A 663 -18.54 2.54 8.50
CA GLY A 663 -18.24 1.68 9.63
C GLY A 663 -19.12 1.84 10.88
N TYR A 664 -20.19 2.67 10.84
CA TYR A 664 -21.09 2.83 11.98
C TYR A 664 -22.10 1.70 12.06
N THR A 665 -21.93 0.79 13.01
CA THR A 665 -22.76 -0.44 13.19
C THR A 665 -23.68 -0.43 14.41
N THR A 666 -23.65 0.65 15.22
CA THR A 666 -24.48 0.74 16.43
C THR A 666 -25.95 0.90 16.08
N VAL A 667 -26.83 0.19 16.82
CA VAL A 667 -28.29 0.27 16.63
C VAL A 667 -28.79 1.70 16.82
N ILE A 668 -29.59 2.19 15.88
CA ILE A 668 -30.29 3.47 15.95
C ILE A 668 -31.76 3.20 16.25
N ASN A 669 -32.23 3.68 17.38
CA ASN A 669 -33.63 3.59 17.77
C ASN A 669 -34.36 4.84 17.27
N LEU A 670 -35.51 4.62 16.62
CA LEU A 670 -36.33 5.68 16.06
C LEU A 670 -37.62 5.88 16.92
N ALA A 671 -37.89 7.10 17.23
CA ALA A 671 -39.09 7.49 17.97
C ALA A 671 -39.74 8.71 17.30
N CYS A 672 -41.08 8.84 17.41
CA CYS A 672 -41.76 10.00 16.92
C CYS A 672 -42.52 10.74 18.06
N THR A 673 -42.54 12.07 17.96
CA THR A 673 -43.21 12.94 18.90
C THR A 673 -44.24 13.79 18.14
N MET A 674 -45.48 13.71 18.60
CA MET A 674 -46.59 14.46 18.03
C MET A 674 -46.67 15.87 18.60
N PRO A 675 -47.02 16.89 17.79
CA PRO A 675 -47.32 18.20 18.31
C PRO A 675 -48.62 18.17 19.11
N ALA A 676 -48.66 18.90 20.22
CA ALA A 676 -49.84 18.92 21.11
C ALA A 676 -51.16 19.38 20.42
N SER A 677 -51.03 20.11 19.30
CA SER A 677 -52.17 20.58 18.50
C SER A 677 -52.80 19.48 17.62
N MET A 678 -52.10 18.36 17.41
CA MET A 678 -52.61 17.25 16.61
C MET A 678 -53.27 16.20 17.49
N VAL A 679 -54.41 16.61 18.10
CA VAL A 679 -55.17 15.77 19.02
C VAL A 679 -55.82 14.58 18.28
N GLU A 680 -56.12 13.54 19.02
CA GLU A 680 -56.75 12.30 18.50
C GLU A 680 -55.99 11.65 17.36
N SER A 681 -54.67 11.69 17.45
CA SER A 681 -53.78 11.05 16.50
C SER A 681 -52.64 10.33 17.23
N ALA A 682 -52.03 9.38 16.52
CA ALA A 682 -50.87 8.64 17.04
C ALA A 682 -49.87 8.41 15.95
N CYS A 683 -48.58 8.45 16.30
CA CYS A 683 -47.50 8.14 15.37
C CYS A 683 -46.83 6.83 15.71
N PHE A 684 -46.38 6.14 14.69
CA PHE A 684 -45.60 4.91 14.74
C PHE A 684 -44.51 4.97 13.70
N ILE A 685 -43.35 4.36 13.99
CA ILE A 685 -42.26 4.21 13.02
C ILE A 685 -41.94 2.73 12.91
N ASP A 686 -41.87 2.24 11.68
CA ASP A 686 -41.59 0.85 11.36
C ASP A 686 -40.50 0.76 10.23
N PRO A 687 -39.35 0.11 10.50
CA PRO A 687 -38.89 -0.43 11.77
C PRO A 687 -38.61 0.66 12.82
N GLY A 688 -38.87 0.36 14.09
CA GLY A 688 -38.56 1.26 15.22
C GLY A 688 -37.08 1.30 15.60
N SER A 689 -36.27 0.48 14.97
CA SER A 689 -34.79 0.52 15.09
C SER A 689 -34.15 -0.10 13.85
N MET A 690 -32.94 0.33 13.54
CA MET A 690 -32.13 -0.24 12.45
C MET A 690 -30.65 -0.13 12.70
N THR A 691 -29.85 -0.88 11.94
CA THR A 691 -28.40 -0.77 11.83
C THR A 691 -28.05 -0.39 10.39
N GLY A 692 -27.09 0.52 10.22
CA GLY A 692 -26.70 0.97 8.89
C GLY A 692 -27.68 1.94 8.22
N THR A 693 -27.37 2.32 6.98
CA THR A 693 -28.22 3.17 6.14
C THR A 693 -29.49 2.42 5.72
N GLY A 694 -30.65 3.07 5.83
CA GLY A 694 -31.92 2.43 5.51
C GLY A 694 -33.11 3.38 5.57
N GLN A 695 -34.30 2.84 5.37
CA GLN A 695 -35.57 3.58 5.43
C GLN A 695 -36.53 2.97 6.44
N ALA A 696 -37.24 3.83 7.15
CA ALA A 696 -38.35 3.51 8.01
C ALA A 696 -39.58 4.32 7.54
N VAL A 697 -40.77 3.80 7.82
CA VAL A 697 -42.01 4.49 7.49
C VAL A 697 -42.63 5.10 8.77
N LEU A 698 -42.71 6.41 8.80
CA LEU A 698 -43.50 7.12 9.79
C LEU A 698 -44.98 7.05 9.38
N ARG A 699 -45.78 6.39 10.21
CA ARG A 699 -47.20 6.28 10.05
C ARG A 699 -47.93 7.11 11.10
N ILE A 700 -48.76 8.03 10.67
CA ILE A 700 -49.57 8.85 11.56
C ILE A 700 -51.01 8.46 11.31
N ASN A 701 -51.63 7.82 12.31
CA ASN A 701 -53.05 7.50 12.28
C ASN A 701 -53.88 8.70 12.75
N THR A 702 -54.86 9.10 12.01
CA THR A 702 -55.78 10.18 12.34
C THR A 702 -57.17 9.60 12.65
N THR A 703 -57.96 10.31 13.44
CA THR A 703 -59.30 9.91 13.83
C THR A 703 -60.33 10.70 13.01
N PRO A 704 -61.33 10.05 12.38
CA PRO A 704 -62.37 10.75 11.67
C PRO A 704 -63.32 11.45 12.68
N PRO A 705 -64.09 12.42 12.26
CA PRO A 705 -65.17 13.02 13.08
C PRO A 705 -66.12 11.96 13.64
N HIS A 706 -66.38 11.98 14.92
CA HIS A 706 -67.25 11.02 15.60
C HIS A 706 -68.07 11.67 16.68
N SER A 707 -69.22 11.07 16.95
CA SER A 707 -70.12 11.52 18.00
C SER A 707 -69.71 10.91 19.33
N ALA A 708 -69.44 11.74 20.33
CA ALA A 708 -69.28 11.24 21.69
C ALA A 708 -70.58 10.77 22.25
N SER A 709 -70.91 9.50 22.19
CA SER A 709 -72.06 8.92 22.88
C SER A 709 -71.72 8.71 24.34
N ILE A 710 -72.27 9.54 25.22
CA ILE A 710 -72.26 9.26 26.66
C ILE A 710 -73.27 8.12 26.88
N ARG A 711 -72.77 6.89 27.02
CA ARG A 711 -73.65 5.81 27.55
C ARG A 711 -74.01 6.18 28.95
N LYS A 712 -75.30 6.51 29.18
CA LYS A 712 -75.88 6.52 30.52
C LYS A 712 -75.79 5.10 31.07
N MET A 713 -75.01 4.90 32.08
CA MET A 713 -75.09 3.70 32.86
C MET A 713 -76.29 3.78 33.70
N ASP A 714 -77.37 3.09 33.33
CA ASP A 714 -78.48 2.75 34.16
C ASP A 714 -77.97 1.81 35.29
N ARG A 715 -78.13 2.26 36.51
CA ARG A 715 -77.93 1.40 37.67
C ARG A 715 -79.04 0.44 37.83
N PRO A 716 -78.79 -0.79 38.15
CA PRO A 716 -79.52 -1.47 39.22
C PRO A 716 -78.52 -2.03 40.24
N GLY A 717 -78.75 -1.69 41.47
CA GLY A 717 -78.79 -2.42 42.68
C GLY A 717 -77.71 -3.37 43.09
N TRP A 718 -77.04 -2.95 44.10
CA TRP A 718 -76.69 -3.60 45.36
C TRP A 718 -75.96 -4.97 45.37
N LEU A 719 -74.91 -4.98 46.18
CA LEU A 719 -74.15 -6.08 46.79
C LEU A 719 -72.94 -6.58 46.04
N GLY A 720 -71.79 -6.38 46.70
CA GLY A 720 -70.61 -7.09 46.42
C GLY A 720 -69.35 -6.37 46.96
N ALA A 721 -69.24 -6.38 48.29
CA ALA A 721 -67.95 -5.99 48.94
C ALA A 721 -66.79 -6.96 48.57
N GLY A 722 -65.66 -6.42 48.39
CA GLY A 722 -64.46 -7.21 48.51
C GLY A 722 -63.26 -6.75 47.69
N GLY A 723 -62.36 -6.06 48.34
CA GLY A 723 -60.93 -6.29 48.10
C GLY A 723 -60.24 -5.52 46.98
N SER A 724 -59.65 -4.41 47.27
CA SER A 724 -58.36 -3.93 46.70
C SER A 724 -57.87 -2.68 47.41
N ILE A 725 -57.71 -2.76 48.72
CA ILE A 725 -56.81 -1.86 49.47
C ILE A 725 -55.62 -2.75 49.86
N SER A 726 -54.60 -2.71 49.10
CA SER A 726 -53.23 -3.16 49.50
C SER A 726 -52.30 -3.12 48.33
N LEU A 727 -51.73 -1.98 48.03
CA LEU A 727 -50.36 -1.88 47.50
C LEU A 727 -49.74 -0.47 47.64
N ALA A 728 -50.49 0.53 48.02
CA ALA A 728 -49.94 1.88 48.30
C ALA A 728 -49.47 2.09 49.76
N GLY A 729 -49.81 1.15 50.64
CA GLY A 729 -49.41 1.21 52.08
C GLY A 729 -48.10 0.61 52.45
N LEU A 730 -47.48 -0.19 51.61
CA LEU A 730 -46.28 -0.97 51.96
C LEU A 730 -44.95 -0.33 51.55
N LEU A 731 -44.98 0.79 50.83
CA LEU A 731 -43.76 1.50 50.39
C LEU A 731 -43.37 2.69 51.31
N LEU A 732 -44.17 2.95 52.39
CA LEU A 732 -43.91 4.07 53.33
C LEU A 732 -43.12 3.65 54.56
N PHE A 733 -42.73 2.39 54.72
CA PHE A 733 -42.01 1.91 55.91
C PHE A 733 -40.49 1.72 55.74
N PHE A 734 -39.91 1.98 54.59
CA PHE A 734 -38.49 1.66 54.37
C PHE A 734 -37.55 2.84 54.08
N PHE A 735 -38.01 4.11 54.26
CA PHE A 735 -37.05 5.22 54.14
C PHE A 735 -37.15 6.19 55.33
N PRO A 736 -36.02 6.50 56.03
CA PRO A 736 -36.07 7.47 57.13
C PRO A 736 -36.16 8.90 56.58
N ALA A 737 -37.32 9.50 56.68
CA ALA A 737 -37.61 10.83 56.15
C ALA A 737 -37.00 11.93 57.03
N ARG A 738 -36.20 12.80 56.50
CA ARG A 738 -35.89 14.11 57.09
C ARG A 738 -37.08 15.03 57.10
N LYS A 739 -37.32 15.67 58.28
CA LYS A 739 -38.50 16.45 58.72
C LYS A 739 -38.95 17.65 57.84
N ARG A 740 -38.44 17.88 56.69
CA ARG A 740 -38.67 19.09 55.86
C ARG A 740 -39.68 18.95 54.71
N TYR A 741 -40.11 17.74 54.36
CA TYR A 741 -41.03 17.52 53.26
C TYR A 741 -42.46 17.14 53.65
N ARG A 742 -42.75 16.95 55.00
CA ARG A 742 -44.06 16.53 55.51
C ARG A 742 -45.07 17.67 55.43
N ASN A 743 -44.63 18.95 55.51
CA ASN A 743 -45.54 20.11 55.47
C ASN A 743 -45.90 20.55 54.04
N MET A 744 -45.18 20.15 53.07
CA MET A 744 -45.47 20.47 51.65
C MET A 744 -46.51 19.53 51.05
N LEU A 745 -46.58 18.27 51.53
CA LEU A 745 -47.56 17.28 51.02
C LEU A 745 -48.96 17.54 51.68
N LEU A 746 -49.01 18.09 52.85
CA LEU A 746 -50.30 18.45 53.52
C LEU A 746 -50.94 19.73 52.97
N ALA A 747 -50.15 20.63 52.35
CA ALA A 747 -50.64 21.81 51.63
C ALA A 747 -51.18 21.48 50.25
N LEU A 748 -50.72 20.42 49.56
CA LEU A 748 -51.22 19.98 48.27
C LEU A 748 -52.54 19.18 48.42
N LEU A 749 -52.80 18.53 49.52
CA LEU A 749 -54.08 17.81 49.74
C LEU A 749 -55.24 18.76 50.11
N SER A 750 -54.96 19.94 50.61
CA SER A 750 -56.00 20.93 51.01
C SER A 750 -56.56 21.78 49.85
N PHE A 751 -55.85 21.76 48.67
CA PHE A 751 -56.25 22.56 47.50
C PHE A 751 -57.13 21.78 46.52
N SER A 752 -57.40 20.49 46.73
CA SER A 752 -58.16 19.63 45.82
C SER A 752 -59.66 19.47 46.19
N ILE A 753 -60.18 20.16 47.21
CA ILE A 753 -61.53 19.95 47.71
C ILE A 753 -62.52 21.17 47.49
N LEU A 754 -62.03 22.20 46.81
CA LEU A 754 -62.90 23.42 46.69
C LEU A 754 -63.21 23.81 45.22
N TYR A 755 -63.60 22.90 44.40
CA TYR A 755 -64.24 23.23 43.10
C TYR A 755 -65.24 22.13 42.71
N PHE A 756 -66.33 22.02 43.39
CA PHE A 756 -67.52 21.37 42.83
C PHE A 756 -68.77 22.08 43.45
N SER A 757 -69.28 23.04 42.67
CA SER A 757 -70.77 23.24 42.63
C SER A 757 -71.09 24.24 41.51
N VAL A 758 -72.18 23.90 40.80
CA VAL A 758 -73.02 24.74 39.95
C VAL A 758 -72.63 24.68 38.50
N GLY A 759 -73.42 24.18 37.60
CA GLY A 759 -74.86 24.19 37.39
C GLY A 759 -75.22 23.61 36.02
N CYS A 760 -76.44 23.31 35.92
CA CYS A 760 -77.19 22.65 34.86
C CYS A 760 -77.24 23.22 33.48
N SER A 761 -77.50 22.27 32.60
CA SER A 761 -78.37 22.31 31.43
C SER A 761 -77.80 22.68 30.09
N GLY A 762 -78.01 21.77 29.18
CA GLY A 762 -77.84 21.98 27.73
C GLY A 762 -77.27 20.74 27.06
N THR A 763 -78.12 19.80 26.62
CA THR A 763 -77.72 18.70 25.73
C THR A 763 -77.44 19.26 24.35
N ALA A 764 -76.20 19.63 24.09
CA ALA A 764 -75.67 19.69 22.72
C ALA A 764 -74.87 18.46 22.54
N ALA A 765 -75.20 17.58 21.60
CA ALA A 765 -74.29 16.54 21.14
C ALA A 765 -73.14 17.26 20.53
N THR A 766 -72.01 17.33 21.32
CA THR A 766 -70.75 17.85 20.79
C THR A 766 -70.22 16.80 19.88
N SER A 767 -70.30 17.01 18.57
CA SER A 767 -69.56 16.21 17.61
C SER A 767 -68.02 16.48 17.84
N ASN A 768 -67.32 15.45 18.17
CA ASN A 768 -65.86 15.59 18.23
C ASN A 768 -65.39 15.61 16.77
N PRO A 769 -64.71 16.68 16.36
CA PRO A 769 -64.23 16.81 14.97
C PRO A 769 -63.15 15.79 14.57
N GLY A 770 -62.68 14.94 15.52
CA GLY A 770 -61.58 14.03 15.28
C GLY A 770 -60.25 14.79 15.20
N THR A 771 -59.28 14.28 14.43
CA THR A 771 -58.01 14.98 14.23
C THR A 771 -58.23 16.26 13.42
N PRO A 772 -57.89 17.46 13.91
CA PRO A 772 -58.13 18.70 13.19
C PRO A 772 -57.40 18.77 11.86
N LYS A 773 -58.02 19.39 10.86
CA LYS A 773 -57.33 19.75 9.58
C LYS A 773 -56.31 20.83 9.83
N GLY A 774 -55.17 20.73 9.12
CA GLY A 774 -54.07 21.68 9.24
C GLY A 774 -52.74 21.11 8.87
N SER A 775 -51.74 21.96 8.92
CA SER A 775 -50.33 21.57 8.74
C SER A 775 -49.64 21.42 10.10
N TYR A 776 -48.98 20.32 10.30
CA TYR A 776 -48.36 19.92 11.55
C TYR A 776 -46.88 19.56 11.32
N THR A 777 -46.06 19.67 12.34
CA THR A 777 -44.71 19.16 12.31
C THR A 777 -44.59 18.03 13.36
N VAL A 778 -44.33 16.81 12.87
CA VAL A 778 -44.00 15.67 13.72
C VAL A 778 -42.50 15.58 13.80
N VAL A 779 -41.97 15.45 15.02
CA VAL A 779 -40.54 15.32 15.25
C VAL A 779 -40.19 13.84 15.33
N VAL A 780 -39.32 13.39 14.43
CA VAL A 780 -38.71 12.06 14.51
C VAL A 780 -37.32 12.21 15.14
N THR A 781 -37.07 11.43 16.18
CA THR A 781 -35.80 11.39 16.90
C THR A 781 -35.13 10.03 16.67
N GLY A 782 -33.92 10.03 16.17
CA GLY A 782 -33.01 8.89 16.19
C GLY A 782 -32.07 8.97 17.37
N SER A 783 -31.89 7.87 18.09
CA SER A 783 -30.94 7.79 19.23
C SER A 783 -30.11 6.52 19.14
N SER A 784 -28.81 6.64 19.43
CA SER A 784 -27.87 5.54 19.43
C SER A 784 -26.93 5.63 20.61
N GLY A 785 -26.52 4.47 21.18
CA GLY A 785 -25.74 4.41 22.40
C GLY A 785 -26.58 4.55 23.67
N THR A 786 -25.93 4.54 24.84
CA THR A 786 -26.58 4.64 26.16
C THR A 786 -25.81 5.57 27.10
N GLY A 787 -26.53 6.19 28.06
CA GLY A 787 -25.93 7.05 29.08
C GLY A 787 -25.28 8.31 28.50
N SER A 788 -24.10 8.68 28.99
CA SER A 788 -23.36 9.88 28.55
C SER A 788 -22.81 9.82 27.11
N SER A 789 -22.81 8.62 26.53
CA SER A 789 -22.39 8.40 25.13
C SER A 789 -23.56 8.33 24.14
N GLN A 790 -24.77 8.65 24.58
CA GLN A 790 -25.93 8.64 23.70
C GLN A 790 -25.86 9.81 22.70
N ILE A 791 -25.94 9.47 21.41
CA ILE A 791 -26.02 10.41 20.29
C ILE A 791 -27.48 10.51 19.89
N GLN A 792 -28.00 11.71 19.69
CA GLN A 792 -29.35 11.95 19.20
C GLN A 792 -29.34 12.94 18.04
N THR A 793 -30.20 12.68 17.06
CA THR A 793 -30.49 13.60 15.95
C THR A 793 -32.00 13.62 15.70
N THR A 794 -32.49 14.71 15.18
CA THR A 794 -33.95 14.88 14.91
C THR A 794 -34.19 15.36 13.49
N VAL A 795 -35.33 14.97 12.94
CA VAL A 795 -35.84 15.52 11.68
C VAL A 795 -37.28 15.96 11.87
N ASN A 796 -37.62 17.13 11.35
CA ASN A 796 -38.93 17.69 11.32
C ASN A 796 -39.69 17.19 10.09
N VAL A 797 -40.78 16.46 10.28
CA VAL A 797 -41.61 15.89 9.21
C VAL A 797 -42.85 16.71 9.04
N PRO A 798 -43.03 17.47 7.96
CA PRO A 798 -44.26 18.22 7.69
C PRO A 798 -45.39 17.28 7.31
N ILE A 799 -46.49 17.34 8.05
CA ILE A 799 -47.74 16.56 7.85
C ILE A 799 -48.90 17.48 7.59
N THR A 800 -49.60 17.26 6.49
CA THR A 800 -50.83 18.02 6.16
C THR A 800 -52.02 17.11 6.26
N ILE A 801 -53.00 17.49 7.08
CA ILE A 801 -54.30 16.80 7.23
C ILE A 801 -55.40 17.66 6.55
N GLN A 802 -56.04 17.08 5.53
CA GLN A 802 -56.99 17.77 4.64
C GLN A 802 -58.45 17.38 4.94
#